data_37902bded8b32337a447556db0ddf19c
#
_entry.id   37902bded8b32337a447556db0ddf19c
#
_cell.length_a   1.000
_cell.length_b   1.000
_cell.length_c   1.000
_cell.angle_alpha   90.00
_cell.angle_beta   90.00
_cell.angle_gamma   90.00
#
_symmetry.space_group_name_H-M   'P 1'
#
loop_
_entity.id
_entity.type
_entity.pdbx_description
1 polymer ?
#
loop_
_entity_poly.entity_id
_entity_poly.type
_entity_poly.pdbx_seq_one_letter_code
_entity_poly.pdbx_strand_id
1 'polypeptide(L)'
;MTQPTAPFAQFAPRTPLTNPLRAPITAAYRRPEPEALAPLLAQARLPQELATASQQLALRIAKSLRERKASAGRAGLVQGLLQEFSLSSQEGVALMCLAEALLRIPDKATRDALIRDKISNGQWDSHLGKSPSLFVNAATWGLLITGKLVATHSESSLGSSLSRLTAKGGEPLIRKGVQIAMRMMGEQFVTGETIDEALHNARTMEAEGFRYSYDMLGEAALTSEDAKRYYASYEQAIHAIGKASAGRGIYEGPGISIKLSALHPRYSRAQFERVMDELYPLVLRLTVLAKQYDIGLNIDAEETDRLELSLDLLERLCHEPTLAGWNGIGFVIQAYQKRCPFVIDYVVDLARRTQRRLMVRLVKGAYWDSEIKRAQIDGLSDYPVYTRKHHTDVAYIACARKLLAAPSAIYPQFATHNAQTVASIESLAGAQPYSAGRYEFQCLHGMGEQLYLHVVEAEDKAARRPCRIYAPVGTHETLLAYLVRRLLENGANSSFVHRIANPDWPISDLIAAPADQTWAEGQPDPQTRAEVETLLAADDVGLPHPRIVLPRELLGKQRRNSSGLDLSDDGVLSALSQALAQSRPAQLRQGVHAVHAADTIGTAITNPASHQELLGYVSDAGPAQIQQAMQAAAQAQPAWQASPAELRASLLQTAAELFETQI
;
A
#
# COMPACT_ATOMS: atom_id res chain seq x y z
N MET A 1 9.86 -13.44 49.70
CA MET A 1 8.99 -12.36 49.22
C MET A 1 9.52 -11.98 47.82
N THR A 2 8.88 -12.46 46.76
CA THR A 2 9.16 -12.05 45.41
C THR A 2 8.84 -10.57 45.26
N GLN A 3 9.79 -9.76 44.83
CA GLN A 3 9.54 -8.35 44.51
C GLN A 3 8.35 -8.29 43.53
N PRO A 4 7.37 -7.39 43.75
CA PRO A 4 6.30 -7.23 42.77
C PRO A 4 6.95 -6.86 41.42
N THR A 5 6.74 -7.70 40.42
CA THR A 5 7.12 -7.40 39.03
C THR A 5 6.44 -6.10 38.64
N ALA A 6 7.18 -5.22 37.95
CA ALA A 6 6.61 -3.99 37.43
C ALA A 6 5.39 -4.31 36.54
N PRO A 7 4.31 -3.51 36.62
CA PRO A 7 3.17 -3.69 35.73
C PRO A 7 3.62 -3.70 34.29
N PHE A 8 3.05 -4.57 33.48
CA PHE A 8 3.38 -4.70 32.05
C PHE A 8 4.84 -5.13 31.77
N ALA A 9 5.53 -5.78 32.72
CA ALA A 9 6.91 -6.26 32.53
C ALA A 9 7.08 -7.18 31.31
N GLN A 10 6.02 -7.87 30.89
CA GLN A 10 6.00 -8.72 29.69
C GLN A 10 5.89 -7.92 28.38
N PHE A 11 5.60 -6.64 28.44
CA PHE A 11 5.52 -5.79 27.26
C PHE A 11 6.90 -5.37 26.74
N ALA A 12 7.97 -5.53 27.53
CA ALA A 12 9.32 -5.10 27.13
C ALA A 12 9.69 -5.73 25.76
N PRO A 13 9.81 -4.93 24.69
CA PRO A 13 10.31 -5.46 23.44
C PRO A 13 11.74 -5.90 23.68
N ARG A 14 12.12 -7.05 23.13
CA ARG A 14 13.53 -7.37 23.02
C ARG A 14 14.17 -6.22 22.25
N THR A 15 15.24 -5.67 22.79
CA THR A 15 16.02 -4.61 22.13
C THR A 15 16.31 -5.09 20.72
N PRO A 16 15.92 -4.33 19.66
CA PRO A 16 16.23 -4.71 18.30
C PRO A 16 17.73 -4.98 18.19
N LEU A 17 18.10 -5.98 17.40
CA LEU A 17 19.50 -6.26 17.12
C LEU A 17 20.19 -4.96 16.72
N THR A 18 21.28 -4.62 17.37
CA THR A 18 22.05 -3.38 17.19
C THR A 18 22.81 -3.40 15.85
N ASN A 19 22.09 -3.53 14.75
CA ASN A 19 22.67 -3.34 13.43
C ASN A 19 22.66 -1.84 13.11
N PRO A 20 23.83 -1.20 12.91
CA PRO A 20 23.92 0.22 12.65
C PRO A 20 23.15 0.67 11.39
N LEU A 21 22.85 -0.23 10.46
CA LEU A 21 22.06 0.07 9.27
C LEU A 21 20.54 0.05 9.53
N ARG A 22 20.07 -0.47 10.68
CA ARG A 22 18.65 -0.42 11.04
C ARG A 22 18.26 0.94 11.62
N ALA A 23 19.13 1.57 12.38
CA ALA A 23 18.86 2.88 12.98
C ALA A 23 18.49 3.97 11.94
N PRO A 24 19.17 4.10 10.77
CA PRO A 24 18.73 5.02 9.72
C PRO A 24 17.34 4.68 9.13
N ILE A 25 16.95 3.41 9.05
CA ILE A 25 15.63 2.98 8.59
C ILE A 25 14.56 3.53 9.53
N THR A 26 14.70 3.28 10.83
CA THR A 26 13.76 3.77 11.86
C THR A 26 13.72 5.29 11.89
N ALA A 27 14.88 5.97 11.87
CA ALA A 27 15.00 7.43 11.90
C ALA A 27 14.39 8.12 10.66
N ALA A 28 14.33 7.42 9.52
CA ALA A 28 13.74 7.95 8.29
C ALA A 28 12.23 7.67 8.17
N TYR A 29 11.62 6.97 9.11
CA TYR A 29 10.24 6.50 8.97
C TYR A 29 9.25 7.64 8.71
N ARG A 30 9.34 8.73 9.47
CA ARG A 30 8.50 9.93 9.32
C ARG A 30 9.34 11.20 9.21
N ARG A 31 10.51 11.09 8.56
CA ARG A 31 11.34 12.25 8.29
C ARG A 31 10.57 13.29 7.48
N PRO A 32 10.73 14.60 7.73
CA PRO A 32 10.15 15.65 6.88
C PRO A 32 10.46 15.41 5.40
N GLU A 33 9.46 15.59 4.54
CA GLU A 33 9.56 15.21 3.11
C GLU A 33 10.70 15.94 2.38
N PRO A 34 10.97 17.25 2.60
CA PRO A 34 12.11 17.94 1.99
C PRO A 34 13.45 17.32 2.37
N GLU A 35 13.63 16.98 3.66
CA GLU A 35 14.87 16.37 4.16
C GLU A 35 15.09 14.95 3.60
N ALA A 36 13.98 14.19 3.41
CA ALA A 36 14.04 12.85 2.84
C ALA A 36 14.36 12.88 1.34
N LEU A 37 13.87 13.89 0.61
CA LEU A 37 13.95 13.96 -0.84
C LEU A 37 15.24 14.63 -1.34
N ALA A 38 15.74 15.68 -0.66
CA ALA A 38 16.88 16.46 -1.11
C ALA A 38 18.12 15.62 -1.51
N PRO A 39 18.56 14.61 -0.73
CA PRO A 39 19.71 13.78 -1.12
C PRO A 39 19.41 12.87 -2.33
N LEU A 40 18.15 12.58 -2.61
CA LEU A 40 17.74 11.69 -3.70
C LEU A 40 17.66 12.40 -5.05
N LEU A 41 17.43 13.72 -5.06
CA LEU A 41 17.34 14.51 -6.29
C LEU A 41 18.62 14.42 -7.13
N ALA A 42 19.77 14.58 -6.50
CA ALA A 42 21.07 14.46 -7.18
C ALA A 42 21.30 13.02 -7.71
N GLN A 43 20.86 12.02 -6.94
CA GLN A 43 21.00 10.61 -7.32
C GLN A 43 20.03 10.20 -8.46
N ALA A 44 18.86 10.83 -8.52
CA ALA A 44 17.87 10.55 -9.57
C ALA A 44 18.19 11.24 -10.89
N ARG A 45 18.96 12.33 -10.88
CA ARG A 45 19.38 13.00 -12.13
C ARG A 45 20.30 12.11 -12.93
N LEU A 46 19.97 12.00 -14.20
CA LEU A 46 20.81 11.32 -15.19
C LEU A 46 21.84 12.31 -15.76
N PRO A 47 23.09 11.89 -16.05
CA PRO A 47 23.99 12.64 -16.89
C PRO A 47 23.32 13.02 -18.22
N GLN A 48 23.68 14.16 -18.82
CA GLN A 48 22.97 14.73 -19.97
C GLN A 48 22.81 13.76 -21.15
N GLU A 49 23.83 12.98 -21.44
CA GLU A 49 23.77 11.97 -22.51
C GLU A 49 22.75 10.87 -22.23
N LEU A 50 22.75 10.35 -20.99
CA LEU A 50 21.80 9.32 -20.55
C LEU A 50 20.38 9.88 -20.43
N ALA A 51 20.22 11.14 -20.03
CA ALA A 51 18.93 11.82 -19.96
C ALA A 51 18.31 11.94 -21.37
N THR A 52 19.12 12.33 -22.37
CA THR A 52 18.67 12.44 -23.76
C THR A 52 18.27 11.08 -24.32
N ALA A 53 19.08 10.04 -24.11
CA ALA A 53 18.76 8.67 -24.53
C ALA A 53 17.48 8.14 -23.86
N SER A 54 17.34 8.37 -22.55
CA SER A 54 16.16 8.01 -21.78
C SER A 54 14.90 8.69 -22.32
N GLN A 55 14.97 9.98 -22.58
CA GLN A 55 13.82 10.74 -23.10
C GLN A 55 13.41 10.27 -24.50
N GLN A 56 14.38 9.98 -25.38
CA GLN A 56 14.11 9.43 -26.72
C GLN A 56 13.45 8.04 -26.64
N LEU A 57 13.91 7.17 -25.74
CA LEU A 57 13.31 5.85 -25.54
C LEU A 57 11.90 5.98 -24.96
N ALA A 58 11.72 6.81 -23.94
CA ALA A 58 10.40 7.07 -23.33
C ALA A 58 9.40 7.60 -24.36
N LEU A 59 9.84 8.51 -25.24
CA LEU A 59 9.02 9.05 -26.33
C LEU A 59 8.59 7.96 -27.32
N ARG A 60 9.51 7.07 -27.74
CA ARG A 60 9.19 5.95 -28.63
C ARG A 60 8.15 5.02 -28.00
N ILE A 61 8.35 4.63 -26.74
CA ILE A 61 7.42 3.76 -26.01
C ILE A 61 6.04 4.45 -25.89
N ALA A 62 6.01 5.71 -25.46
CA ALA A 62 4.74 6.44 -25.27
C ALA A 62 3.97 6.64 -26.59
N LYS A 63 4.64 6.96 -27.70
CA LYS A 63 4.02 7.06 -29.03
C LYS A 63 3.41 5.73 -29.45
N SER A 64 4.16 4.65 -29.37
CA SER A 64 3.68 3.32 -29.76
C SER A 64 2.49 2.86 -28.92
N LEU A 65 2.48 3.13 -27.60
CA LEU A 65 1.33 2.84 -26.74
C LEU A 65 0.09 3.61 -27.18
N ARG A 66 0.24 4.87 -27.58
CA ARG A 66 -0.88 5.72 -28.03
C ARG A 66 -1.38 5.35 -29.42
N GLU A 67 -0.49 4.92 -30.31
CA GLU A 67 -0.81 4.51 -31.68
C GLU A 67 -1.45 3.12 -31.76
N ARG A 68 -1.11 2.22 -30.85
CA ARG A 68 -1.78 0.95 -30.71
C ARG A 68 -3.21 1.24 -30.22
N LYS A 69 -4.17 1.33 -31.17
CA LYS A 69 -5.59 1.41 -30.87
C LYS A 69 -5.93 0.36 -29.83
N ALA A 70 -6.65 0.76 -28.79
CA ALA A 70 -7.17 -0.16 -27.79
C ALA A 70 -7.72 -1.40 -28.51
N SER A 71 -7.07 -2.54 -28.32
CA SER A 71 -7.47 -3.78 -28.96
C SER A 71 -8.95 -3.98 -28.64
N ALA A 72 -9.76 -4.35 -29.64
CA ALA A 72 -11.20 -4.57 -29.53
C ALA A 72 -11.56 -5.80 -28.66
N GLY A 73 -10.78 -6.06 -27.60
CA GLY A 73 -10.93 -7.16 -26.66
C GLY A 73 -11.52 -6.72 -25.32
N ARG A 74 -11.72 -7.68 -24.41
CA ARG A 74 -12.24 -7.47 -23.03
C ARG A 74 -11.49 -6.39 -22.26
N ALA A 75 -10.17 -6.28 -22.43
CA ALA A 75 -9.33 -5.25 -21.81
C ALA A 75 -9.73 -3.82 -22.23
N GLY A 76 -10.08 -3.60 -23.50
CA GLY A 76 -10.56 -2.32 -23.99
C GLY A 76 -11.93 -1.92 -23.42
N LEU A 77 -12.80 -2.89 -23.12
CA LEU A 77 -14.10 -2.64 -22.48
C LEU A 77 -13.95 -2.13 -21.05
N VAL A 78 -13.10 -2.75 -20.25
CA VAL A 78 -12.87 -2.33 -18.85
C VAL A 78 -12.13 -0.99 -18.79
N GLN A 79 -11.19 -0.75 -19.69
CA GLN A 79 -10.50 0.53 -19.80
C GLN A 79 -11.48 1.66 -20.22
N GLY A 80 -12.42 1.37 -21.11
CA GLY A 80 -13.50 2.28 -21.46
C GLY A 80 -14.42 2.60 -20.28
N LEU A 81 -14.76 1.61 -19.46
CA LEU A 81 -15.54 1.81 -18.22
C LEU A 81 -14.80 2.71 -17.22
N LEU A 82 -13.50 2.48 -16.99
CA LEU A 82 -12.69 3.27 -16.07
C LEU A 82 -12.49 4.72 -16.56
N GLN A 83 -12.51 4.95 -17.87
CA GLN A 83 -12.46 6.29 -18.45
C GLN A 83 -13.78 7.04 -18.34
N GLU A 84 -14.90 6.37 -18.60
CA GLU A 84 -16.22 6.98 -18.56
C GLU A 84 -16.69 7.24 -17.11
N PHE A 85 -16.53 6.24 -16.24
CA PHE A 85 -16.85 6.34 -14.81
C PHE A 85 -15.59 6.58 -14.00
N SER A 86 -14.98 7.77 -14.18
CA SER A 86 -13.78 8.12 -13.42
C SER A 86 -14.07 8.10 -11.92
N LEU A 87 -13.07 7.69 -11.13
CA LEU A 87 -13.16 7.66 -9.65
C LEU A 87 -13.39 9.07 -9.04
N SER A 88 -13.27 10.11 -9.83
CA SER A 88 -13.61 11.48 -9.45
C SER A 88 -15.09 11.84 -9.66
N SER A 89 -15.88 11.00 -10.36
CA SER A 89 -17.31 11.19 -10.56
C SER A 89 -18.12 10.52 -9.43
N GLN A 90 -19.33 11.06 -9.15
CA GLN A 90 -20.25 10.43 -8.18
C GLN A 90 -20.66 9.02 -8.60
N GLU A 91 -20.83 8.80 -9.89
CA GLU A 91 -21.22 7.52 -10.47
C GLU A 91 -20.08 6.50 -10.37
N GLY A 92 -18.83 6.91 -10.62
CA GLY A 92 -17.65 6.06 -10.44
C GLY A 92 -17.47 5.63 -8.97
N VAL A 93 -17.62 6.55 -8.03
CA VAL A 93 -17.61 6.24 -6.59
C VAL A 93 -18.76 5.31 -6.21
N ALA A 94 -19.98 5.56 -6.72
CA ALA A 94 -21.14 4.70 -6.44
C ALA A 94 -20.94 3.27 -6.96
N LEU A 95 -20.40 3.10 -8.17
CA LEU A 95 -20.07 1.79 -8.73
C LEU A 95 -19.00 1.06 -7.92
N MET A 96 -17.97 1.76 -7.47
CA MET A 96 -16.92 1.19 -6.62
C MET A 96 -17.45 0.75 -5.26
N CYS A 97 -18.23 1.61 -4.59
CA CYS A 97 -18.89 1.25 -3.32
C CYS A 97 -19.82 0.05 -3.49
N LEU A 98 -20.54 0.00 -4.60
CA LEU A 98 -21.45 -1.10 -4.92
C LEU A 98 -20.66 -2.41 -5.13
N ALA A 99 -19.55 -2.35 -5.87
CA ALA A 99 -18.67 -3.47 -6.11
C ALA A 99 -18.09 -4.02 -4.80
N GLU A 100 -17.55 -3.15 -3.94
CA GLU A 100 -17.02 -3.53 -2.63
C GLU A 100 -18.11 -4.15 -1.74
N ALA A 101 -19.26 -3.50 -1.65
CA ALA A 101 -20.33 -3.93 -0.78
C ALA A 101 -20.94 -5.27 -1.21
N LEU A 102 -21.10 -5.52 -2.52
CA LEU A 102 -21.62 -6.79 -3.02
C LEU A 102 -20.72 -7.99 -2.69
N LEU A 103 -19.42 -7.76 -2.56
CA LEU A 103 -18.46 -8.80 -2.14
C LEU A 103 -18.46 -9.02 -0.62
N ARG A 104 -18.72 -7.97 0.16
CA ARG A 104 -18.68 -8.02 1.63
C ARG A 104 -19.98 -8.39 2.31
N ILE A 105 -21.12 -8.00 1.72
CA ILE A 105 -22.44 -8.21 2.33
C ILE A 105 -22.92 -9.65 2.08
N PRO A 106 -23.07 -10.49 3.11
CA PRO A 106 -23.44 -11.90 2.92
C PRO A 106 -24.92 -12.12 2.58
N ASP A 107 -25.81 -11.25 3.03
CA ASP A 107 -27.25 -11.43 2.86
C ASP A 107 -27.81 -10.65 1.65
N LYS A 108 -28.84 -11.22 1.03
CA LYS A 108 -29.45 -10.66 -0.17
C LYS A 108 -30.23 -9.37 0.07
N ALA A 109 -30.90 -9.26 1.22
CA ALA A 109 -31.78 -8.13 1.51
C ALA A 109 -30.98 -6.84 1.67
N THR A 110 -29.84 -6.90 2.39
CA THR A 110 -28.92 -5.76 2.56
C THR A 110 -28.26 -5.39 1.23
N ARG A 111 -27.86 -6.38 0.40
CA ARG A 111 -27.32 -6.10 -0.95
C ARG A 111 -28.34 -5.37 -1.82
N ASP A 112 -29.58 -5.81 -1.82
CA ASP A 112 -30.66 -5.22 -2.64
C ASP A 112 -30.98 -3.80 -2.17
N ALA A 113 -31.00 -3.56 -0.85
CA ALA A 113 -31.19 -2.23 -0.28
C ALA A 113 -30.06 -1.27 -0.68
N LEU A 114 -28.80 -1.73 -0.64
CA LEU A 114 -27.65 -0.93 -1.06
C LEU A 114 -27.65 -0.63 -2.57
N ILE A 115 -27.96 -1.62 -3.39
CA ILE A 115 -28.08 -1.43 -4.85
C ILE A 115 -29.10 -0.33 -5.13
N ARG A 116 -30.25 -0.39 -4.47
CA ARG A 116 -31.31 0.63 -4.60
C ARG A 116 -30.81 2.01 -4.19
N ASP A 117 -30.15 2.13 -3.02
CA ASP A 117 -29.63 3.41 -2.52
C ASP A 117 -28.61 4.04 -3.46
N LYS A 118 -27.64 3.27 -3.95
CA LYS A 118 -26.54 3.78 -4.78
C LYS A 118 -26.94 4.06 -6.24
N ILE A 119 -27.87 3.30 -6.79
CA ILE A 119 -28.32 3.49 -8.17
C ILE A 119 -29.37 4.59 -8.30
N SER A 120 -30.24 4.78 -7.28
CA SER A 120 -31.33 5.77 -7.36
C SER A 120 -30.87 7.22 -7.43
N ASN A 121 -29.68 7.55 -6.92
CA ASN A 121 -29.20 8.90 -6.72
C ASN A 121 -28.17 9.37 -7.78
N GLY A 122 -27.77 8.52 -8.74
CA GLY A 122 -26.79 8.86 -9.78
C GLY A 122 -27.42 9.57 -10.99
N GLN A 123 -26.65 10.50 -11.60
CA GLN A 123 -27.04 11.17 -12.85
C GLN A 123 -26.58 10.35 -14.07
N TRP A 124 -27.09 9.12 -14.18
CA TRP A 124 -26.66 8.16 -15.20
C TRP A 124 -26.94 8.64 -16.64
N ASP A 125 -27.91 9.52 -16.83
CA ASP A 125 -28.29 10.08 -18.15
C ASP A 125 -27.15 10.91 -18.79
N SER A 126 -26.26 11.48 -17.99
CA SER A 126 -25.15 12.30 -18.48
C SER A 126 -24.06 11.50 -19.20
N HIS A 127 -24.06 10.18 -19.03
CA HIS A 127 -23.07 9.25 -19.60
C HIS A 127 -23.55 8.52 -20.85
N LEU A 128 -24.79 8.79 -21.28
CA LEU A 128 -25.39 8.15 -22.44
C LEU A 128 -24.76 8.62 -23.76
N GLY A 129 -24.35 7.67 -24.59
CA GLY A 129 -23.89 7.93 -25.95
C GLY A 129 -22.49 8.56 -26.07
N LYS A 130 -21.78 8.79 -24.98
CA LYS A 130 -20.43 9.39 -24.99
C LYS A 130 -19.31 8.37 -25.19
N SER A 131 -19.57 7.09 -24.95
CA SER A 131 -18.58 6.03 -25.17
C SER A 131 -18.90 5.23 -26.44
N PRO A 132 -17.89 4.89 -27.26
CA PRO A 132 -18.05 3.95 -28.35
C PRO A 132 -18.27 2.51 -27.87
N SER A 133 -18.21 2.24 -26.57
CA SER A 133 -18.39 0.93 -25.96
C SER A 133 -19.87 0.66 -25.68
N LEU A 134 -20.40 -0.41 -26.25
CA LEU A 134 -21.73 -0.96 -25.97
C LEU A 134 -22.00 -1.22 -24.47
N PHE A 135 -20.95 -1.38 -23.69
CA PHE A 135 -20.99 -1.66 -22.24
C PHE A 135 -21.26 -0.41 -21.39
N VAL A 136 -20.89 0.75 -21.90
CA VAL A 136 -21.02 2.04 -21.21
C VAL A 136 -22.42 2.63 -21.40
N ASN A 137 -23.14 2.23 -22.44
CA ASN A 137 -24.53 2.60 -22.56
C ASN A 137 -25.37 1.79 -21.56
N ALA A 138 -25.88 2.46 -20.54
CA ALA A 138 -26.68 1.83 -19.46
C ALA A 138 -27.91 1.03 -19.97
N ALA A 139 -28.39 1.29 -21.20
CA ALA A 139 -29.35 0.44 -21.90
C ALA A 139 -28.83 -0.97 -22.18
N THR A 140 -27.54 -1.08 -22.49
CA THR A 140 -26.87 -2.35 -22.74
C THR A 140 -26.64 -3.11 -21.44
N TRP A 141 -26.50 -2.44 -20.30
CA TRP A 141 -26.50 -3.08 -18.99
C TRP A 141 -27.77 -3.89 -18.72
N GLY A 142 -28.92 -3.28 -18.96
CA GLY A 142 -30.21 -3.97 -18.84
C GLY A 142 -30.36 -5.12 -19.82
N LEU A 143 -29.83 -5.01 -21.04
CA LEU A 143 -29.93 -5.98 -22.12
C LEU A 143 -28.92 -7.13 -22.00
N LEU A 144 -27.69 -6.88 -21.57
CA LEU A 144 -26.68 -7.90 -21.24
C LEU A 144 -27.17 -8.78 -20.07
N ILE A 145 -27.86 -8.19 -19.10
CA ILE A 145 -28.47 -8.90 -17.96
C ILE A 145 -29.57 -9.86 -18.41
N THR A 146 -30.33 -9.52 -19.41
CA THR A 146 -31.46 -10.34 -19.88
C THR A 146 -31.07 -11.35 -20.96
N GLY A 147 -29.88 -11.29 -21.53
CA GLY A 147 -29.43 -12.17 -22.61
C GLY A 147 -30.24 -11.99 -23.92
N LYS A 148 -30.99 -10.88 -24.06
CA LYS A 148 -31.78 -10.56 -25.25
C LYS A 148 -31.29 -9.26 -25.87
N LEU A 149 -30.39 -9.36 -26.84
CA LEU A 149 -30.04 -8.29 -27.76
C LEU A 149 -31.23 -8.01 -28.68
N VAL A 150 -32.12 -7.10 -28.32
CA VAL A 150 -33.12 -6.56 -29.24
C VAL A 150 -32.74 -5.12 -29.53
N ALA A 151 -32.36 -4.87 -30.76
CA ALA A 151 -32.11 -3.51 -31.25
C ALA A 151 -33.42 -2.73 -31.25
N THR A 152 -33.56 -1.79 -30.32
CA THR A 152 -34.62 -0.76 -30.40
C THR A 152 -33.99 0.62 -30.30
N HIS A 153 -34.12 1.35 -31.39
CA HIS A 153 -33.85 2.77 -31.49
C HIS A 153 -34.98 3.54 -30.79
N SER A 154 -34.77 4.00 -29.57
CA SER A 154 -35.52 5.13 -29.01
C SER A 154 -34.79 5.77 -27.83
N GLU A 155 -34.50 7.04 -28.00
CA GLU A 155 -33.76 7.93 -27.09
C GLU A 155 -34.60 8.44 -25.91
N SER A 156 -35.35 7.64 -25.22
CA SER A 156 -36.09 8.15 -24.05
C SER A 156 -35.53 7.59 -22.73
N SER A 157 -34.94 8.51 -22.03
CA SER A 157 -34.54 8.54 -20.61
C SER A 157 -34.34 7.20 -19.89
N LEU A 158 -33.08 6.82 -19.73
CA LEU A 158 -32.64 5.61 -19.06
C LEU A 158 -32.73 5.69 -17.54
N GLY A 159 -32.58 6.89 -16.96
CA GLY A 159 -32.83 7.12 -15.54
C GLY A 159 -34.24 6.72 -15.15
N SER A 160 -35.23 7.04 -16.01
CA SER A 160 -36.61 6.64 -15.78
C SER A 160 -36.86 5.15 -16.02
N SER A 161 -36.04 4.47 -16.84
CA SER A 161 -36.14 3.03 -17.09
C SER A 161 -35.47 2.21 -15.99
N LEU A 162 -34.34 2.64 -15.48
CA LEU A 162 -33.66 2.06 -14.31
C LEU A 162 -34.49 2.26 -13.03
N SER A 163 -35.02 3.47 -12.82
CA SER A 163 -35.91 3.74 -11.67
C SER A 163 -37.23 2.94 -11.77
N ARG A 164 -37.76 2.68 -12.98
CA ARG A 164 -38.93 1.80 -13.17
C ARG A 164 -38.60 0.32 -12.99
N LEU A 165 -37.36 -0.13 -13.33
CA LEU A 165 -36.91 -1.49 -13.09
C LEU A 165 -36.71 -1.75 -11.60
N THR A 166 -36.11 -0.82 -10.86
CA THR A 166 -35.97 -0.91 -9.39
C THR A 166 -37.32 -0.87 -8.70
N ALA A 167 -38.24 0.00 -9.13
CA ALA A 167 -39.59 0.08 -8.58
C ALA A 167 -40.47 -1.17 -8.84
N LYS A 168 -40.13 -1.99 -9.83
CA LYS A 168 -40.88 -3.25 -10.20
C LYS A 168 -40.19 -4.54 -9.72
N GLY A 169 -39.26 -4.49 -8.75
CA GLY A 169 -38.59 -5.69 -8.23
C GLY A 169 -37.43 -6.17 -9.09
N GLY A 170 -36.80 -5.29 -9.87
CA GLY A 170 -35.67 -5.61 -10.74
C GLY A 170 -34.31 -5.78 -10.04
N GLU A 171 -34.25 -5.67 -8.69
CA GLU A 171 -33.03 -5.86 -7.94
C GLU A 171 -32.28 -7.17 -8.19
N PRO A 172 -32.96 -8.32 -8.32
CA PRO A 172 -32.27 -9.57 -8.63
C PRO A 172 -31.56 -9.54 -10.00
N LEU A 173 -32.15 -8.82 -10.95
CA LEU A 173 -31.62 -8.67 -12.31
C LEU A 173 -30.41 -7.77 -12.33
N ILE A 174 -30.48 -6.62 -11.64
CA ILE A 174 -29.39 -5.66 -11.46
C ILE A 174 -28.23 -6.34 -10.72
N ARG A 175 -28.52 -7.09 -9.66
CA ARG A 175 -27.50 -7.85 -8.92
C ARG A 175 -26.75 -8.84 -9.82
N LYS A 176 -27.48 -9.61 -10.63
CA LYS A 176 -26.86 -10.56 -11.56
C LYS A 176 -25.98 -9.85 -12.59
N GLY A 177 -26.38 -8.68 -13.07
CA GLY A 177 -25.57 -7.87 -13.98
C GLY A 177 -24.33 -7.30 -13.34
N VAL A 178 -24.44 -6.79 -12.13
CA VAL A 178 -23.28 -6.30 -11.37
C VAL A 178 -22.33 -7.46 -11.06
N GLN A 179 -22.82 -8.63 -10.70
CA GLN A 179 -21.98 -9.83 -10.50
C GLN A 179 -21.26 -10.25 -11.79
N ILE A 180 -21.92 -10.20 -12.95
CA ILE A 180 -21.27 -10.48 -14.24
C ILE A 180 -20.21 -9.44 -14.55
N ALA A 181 -20.50 -8.15 -14.35
CA ALA A 181 -19.53 -7.08 -14.56
C ALA A 181 -18.32 -7.20 -13.62
N MET A 182 -18.56 -7.52 -12.36
CA MET A 182 -17.50 -7.78 -11.37
C MET A 182 -16.63 -8.98 -11.77
N ARG A 183 -17.27 -10.06 -12.26
CA ARG A 183 -16.54 -11.21 -12.76
C ARG A 183 -15.68 -10.86 -13.97
N MET A 184 -16.22 -10.12 -14.94
CA MET A 184 -15.48 -9.67 -16.12
C MET A 184 -14.30 -8.74 -15.75
N MET A 185 -14.50 -7.83 -14.78
CA MET A 185 -13.40 -7.00 -14.25
C MET A 185 -12.37 -7.86 -13.50
N GLY A 186 -12.81 -8.85 -12.73
CA GLY A 186 -11.93 -9.81 -12.07
C GLY A 186 -11.08 -10.58 -13.08
N GLU A 187 -11.69 -11.15 -14.09
CA GLU A 187 -11.03 -11.92 -15.17
C GLU A 187 -9.96 -11.12 -15.93
N GLN A 188 -10.02 -9.77 -15.91
CA GLN A 188 -8.97 -8.95 -16.50
C GLN A 188 -7.71 -8.86 -15.63
N PHE A 189 -7.88 -8.87 -14.29
CA PHE A 189 -6.77 -8.66 -13.34
C PHE A 189 -6.30 -9.97 -12.69
N VAL A 190 -6.93 -11.11 -13.00
CA VAL A 190 -6.61 -12.44 -12.48
C VAL A 190 -6.20 -13.34 -13.64
N THR A 191 -5.08 -14.01 -13.49
CA THR A 191 -4.54 -14.91 -14.52
C THR A 191 -5.32 -16.22 -14.60
N GLY A 192 -5.96 -16.64 -13.49
CA GLY A 192 -6.83 -17.82 -13.39
C GLY A 192 -7.44 -17.93 -12.01
N GLU A 193 -8.55 -18.64 -11.87
CA GLU A 193 -9.18 -18.91 -10.57
C GLU A 193 -8.37 -19.93 -9.75
N THR A 194 -7.64 -20.82 -10.44
CA THR A 194 -6.75 -21.83 -9.86
C THR A 194 -5.33 -21.68 -10.41
N ILE A 195 -4.35 -22.24 -9.69
CA ILE A 195 -2.96 -22.20 -10.15
C ILE A 195 -2.76 -22.97 -11.46
N ASP A 196 -3.47 -24.06 -11.67
CA ASP A 196 -3.36 -24.86 -12.90
C ASP A 196 -3.91 -24.09 -14.11
N GLU A 197 -5.04 -23.39 -13.95
CA GLU A 197 -5.60 -22.49 -14.96
C GLU A 197 -4.65 -21.35 -15.27
N ALA A 198 -4.09 -20.70 -14.23
CA ALA A 198 -3.14 -19.61 -14.38
C ALA A 198 -1.88 -20.04 -15.14
N LEU A 199 -1.33 -21.22 -14.83
CA LEU A 199 -0.20 -21.82 -15.54
C LEU A 199 -0.55 -22.13 -17.00
N HIS A 200 -1.78 -22.56 -17.28
CA HIS A 200 -2.24 -22.79 -18.65
C HIS A 200 -2.33 -21.47 -19.43
N ASN A 201 -2.95 -20.45 -18.85
CA ASN A 201 -3.17 -19.15 -19.50
C ASN A 201 -1.84 -18.38 -19.71
N ALA A 202 -0.85 -18.61 -18.89
CA ALA A 202 0.48 -17.99 -18.98
C ALA A 202 1.27 -18.42 -20.23
N ARG A 203 0.99 -19.59 -20.81
CA ARG A 203 1.83 -20.20 -21.87
C ARG A 203 2.02 -19.32 -23.09
N THR A 204 1.00 -18.57 -23.51
CA THR A 204 1.08 -17.69 -24.68
C THR A 204 2.11 -16.60 -24.47
N MET A 205 2.04 -15.89 -23.34
CA MET A 205 2.97 -14.81 -23.03
C MET A 205 4.37 -15.34 -22.68
N GLU A 206 4.48 -16.55 -22.10
CA GLU A 206 5.78 -17.20 -21.90
C GLU A 206 6.47 -17.51 -23.24
N ALA A 207 5.72 -17.92 -24.25
CA ALA A 207 6.24 -18.13 -25.61
C ALA A 207 6.72 -16.82 -26.27
N GLU A 208 6.14 -15.69 -25.92
CA GLU A 208 6.58 -14.34 -26.34
C GLU A 208 7.82 -13.85 -25.55
N GLY A 209 8.26 -14.57 -24.50
CA GLY A 209 9.46 -14.25 -23.72
C GLY A 209 9.19 -13.61 -22.35
N PHE A 210 7.93 -13.47 -21.96
CA PHE A 210 7.57 -13.05 -20.59
C PHE A 210 7.82 -14.17 -19.59
N ARG A 211 7.95 -13.78 -18.32
CA ARG A 211 8.06 -14.69 -17.16
C ARG A 211 6.93 -14.41 -16.21
N TYR A 212 6.75 -15.27 -15.22
CA TYR A 212 5.63 -15.16 -14.29
C TYR A 212 6.08 -15.24 -12.83
N SER A 213 5.42 -14.45 -11.96
CA SER A 213 5.44 -14.61 -10.51
C SER A 213 3.98 -14.67 -10.04
N TYR A 214 3.55 -15.85 -9.60
CA TYR A 214 2.17 -16.06 -9.19
C TYR A 214 1.94 -15.57 -7.77
N ASP A 215 0.81 -14.91 -7.54
CA ASP A 215 0.31 -14.46 -6.24
C ASP A 215 -1.03 -15.14 -5.96
N MET A 216 -1.04 -16.10 -5.05
CA MET A 216 -2.30 -16.67 -4.58
C MET A 216 -3.02 -15.61 -3.75
N LEU A 217 -4.16 -15.15 -4.26
CA LEU A 217 -4.93 -14.08 -3.62
C LEU A 217 -5.31 -14.47 -2.19
N GLY A 218 -4.99 -13.59 -1.26
CA GLY A 218 -5.21 -13.73 0.17
C GLY A 218 -4.21 -12.86 0.93
N GLU A 219 -4.71 -12.05 1.84
CA GLU A 219 -3.92 -11.18 2.70
C GLU A 219 -4.67 -10.92 4.00
N ALA A 220 -3.98 -10.44 5.02
CA ALA A 220 -4.55 -10.04 6.30
C ALA A 220 -5.49 -11.11 6.90
N ALA A 221 -4.97 -12.32 7.14
CA ALA A 221 -5.70 -13.38 7.84
C ALA A 221 -6.27 -12.85 9.16
N LEU A 222 -7.56 -13.02 9.38
CA LEU A 222 -8.23 -12.57 10.61
C LEU A 222 -8.23 -13.67 11.67
N THR A 223 -8.19 -14.92 11.25
CA THR A 223 -8.24 -16.10 12.10
C THR A 223 -7.12 -17.08 11.79
N SER A 224 -6.86 -17.99 12.72
CA SER A 224 -5.91 -19.09 12.47
C SER A 224 -6.39 -20.03 11.36
N GLU A 225 -7.69 -20.15 11.15
CA GLU A 225 -8.26 -20.95 10.05
C GLU A 225 -7.99 -20.30 8.70
N ASP A 226 -8.09 -18.97 8.61
CA ASP A 226 -7.69 -18.24 7.39
C ASP A 226 -6.22 -18.47 7.07
N ALA A 227 -5.35 -18.32 8.08
CA ALA A 227 -3.91 -18.52 7.91
C ALA A 227 -3.56 -19.95 7.45
N LYS A 228 -4.22 -20.98 7.98
CA LYS A 228 -4.05 -22.36 7.53
C LYS A 228 -4.49 -22.56 6.08
N ARG A 229 -5.63 -21.98 5.71
CA ARG A 229 -6.16 -22.06 4.33
C ARG A 229 -5.21 -21.40 3.34
N TYR A 230 -4.69 -20.19 3.65
CA TYR A 230 -3.72 -19.51 2.80
C TYR A 230 -2.39 -20.24 2.72
N TYR A 231 -1.91 -20.81 3.84
CA TYR A 231 -0.71 -21.63 3.84
C TYR A 231 -0.84 -22.83 2.87
N ALA A 232 -1.94 -23.57 2.97
CA ALA A 232 -2.20 -24.71 2.09
C ALA A 232 -2.29 -24.28 0.60
N SER A 233 -2.86 -23.12 0.32
CA SER A 233 -2.91 -22.56 -1.02
C SER A 233 -1.51 -22.24 -1.57
N TYR A 234 -0.64 -21.62 -0.76
CA TYR A 234 0.75 -21.36 -1.14
C TYR A 234 1.54 -22.66 -1.37
N GLU A 235 1.40 -23.64 -0.48
CA GLU A 235 2.08 -24.94 -0.60
C GLU A 235 1.68 -25.67 -1.89
N GLN A 236 0.39 -25.75 -2.18
CA GLN A 236 -0.12 -26.33 -3.41
C GLN A 236 0.37 -25.58 -4.66
N ALA A 237 0.38 -24.25 -4.61
CA ALA A 237 0.87 -23.42 -5.71
C ALA A 237 2.36 -23.64 -5.96
N ILE A 238 3.20 -23.71 -4.91
CA ILE A 238 4.64 -23.99 -5.07
C ILE A 238 4.88 -25.34 -5.74
N HIS A 239 4.11 -26.37 -5.40
CA HIS A 239 4.20 -27.67 -6.05
C HIS A 239 3.83 -27.61 -7.55
N ALA A 240 2.77 -26.90 -7.90
CA ALA A 240 2.33 -26.76 -9.29
C ALA A 240 3.32 -25.94 -10.12
N ILE A 241 3.76 -24.78 -9.60
CA ILE A 241 4.74 -23.89 -10.22
C ILE A 241 6.09 -24.60 -10.40
N GLY A 242 6.53 -25.34 -9.35
CA GLY A 242 7.78 -26.08 -9.36
C GLY A 242 7.82 -27.13 -10.46
N LYS A 243 6.73 -27.90 -10.63
CA LYS A 243 6.60 -28.86 -11.73
C LYS A 243 6.61 -28.14 -13.10
N ALA A 244 5.87 -27.03 -13.24
CA ALA A 244 5.80 -26.26 -14.46
C ALA A 244 7.12 -25.55 -14.81
N SER A 245 7.96 -25.25 -13.80
CA SER A 245 9.29 -24.67 -13.99
C SER A 245 10.21 -25.58 -14.80
N ALA A 246 10.06 -26.89 -14.69
CA ALA A 246 10.85 -27.87 -15.42
C ALA A 246 12.38 -27.64 -15.36
N GLY A 247 12.88 -27.15 -14.20
CA GLY A 247 14.31 -26.91 -13.97
C GLY A 247 14.88 -25.64 -14.60
N ARG A 248 14.04 -24.70 -15.04
CA ARG A 248 14.47 -23.40 -15.63
C ARG A 248 15.18 -22.47 -14.62
N GLY A 249 15.11 -22.81 -13.32
CA GLY A 249 15.77 -22.04 -12.28
C GLY A 249 15.07 -20.72 -11.91
N ILE A 250 15.63 -20.03 -10.93
CA ILE A 250 15.02 -18.86 -10.28
C ILE A 250 14.88 -17.64 -11.21
N TYR A 251 15.74 -17.50 -12.21
CA TYR A 251 15.72 -16.31 -13.09
C TYR A 251 14.79 -16.52 -14.29
N GLU A 252 14.87 -17.63 -14.98
CA GLU A 252 14.10 -17.88 -16.21
C GLU A 252 12.78 -18.60 -15.96
N GLY A 253 12.71 -19.38 -14.90
CA GLY A 253 11.50 -20.08 -14.49
C GLY A 253 10.47 -19.17 -13.82
N PRO A 254 9.22 -19.65 -13.69
CA PRO A 254 8.20 -19.00 -12.89
C PRO A 254 8.56 -19.01 -11.41
N GLY A 255 8.03 -18.06 -10.66
CA GLY A 255 8.18 -17.98 -9.22
C GLY A 255 6.85 -17.73 -8.52
N ILE A 256 6.91 -17.54 -7.20
CA ILE A 256 5.76 -17.23 -6.36
C ILE A 256 6.02 -15.97 -5.52
N SER A 257 4.97 -15.22 -5.27
CA SER A 257 4.95 -14.13 -4.29
C SER A 257 4.03 -14.52 -3.14
N ILE A 258 4.47 -14.28 -1.89
CA ILE A 258 3.70 -14.56 -0.68
C ILE A 258 3.54 -13.31 0.16
N LYS A 259 2.42 -13.21 0.88
CA LYS A 259 2.15 -12.17 1.87
C LYS A 259 2.24 -12.74 3.28
N LEU A 260 3.04 -12.11 4.12
CA LEU A 260 3.25 -12.59 5.49
C LEU A 260 1.97 -12.46 6.34
N SER A 261 1.14 -11.43 6.07
CA SER A 261 -0.14 -11.25 6.74
C SER A 261 -1.18 -12.33 6.41
N ALA A 262 -1.03 -13.04 5.29
CA ALA A 262 -1.87 -14.18 4.97
C ALA A 262 -1.57 -15.39 5.86
N LEU A 263 -0.35 -15.49 6.39
CA LEU A 263 0.13 -16.66 7.11
C LEU A 263 -0.02 -16.56 8.63
N HIS A 264 -0.40 -15.37 9.16
CA HIS A 264 -0.53 -15.19 10.60
C HIS A 264 -1.51 -14.07 10.97
N PRO A 265 -2.55 -14.33 11.82
CA PRO A 265 -3.59 -13.34 12.12
C PRO A 265 -3.11 -12.21 13.06
N ARG A 266 -1.92 -12.33 13.65
CA ARG A 266 -1.31 -11.33 14.53
C ARG A 266 0.04 -10.86 14.01
N TYR A 267 0.16 -10.69 12.70
CA TYR A 267 1.37 -10.20 12.07
C TYR A 267 1.53 -8.68 12.31
N SER A 268 2.12 -8.34 13.46
CA SER A 268 2.41 -6.96 13.86
C SER A 268 3.69 -6.87 14.71
N ARG A 269 4.33 -5.71 14.69
CA ARG A 269 5.59 -5.46 15.41
C ARG A 269 5.48 -5.71 16.92
N ALA A 270 4.37 -5.31 17.53
CA ALA A 270 4.10 -5.53 18.96
C ALA A 270 3.97 -7.02 19.35
N GLN A 271 3.82 -7.92 18.38
CA GLN A 271 3.75 -9.37 18.57
C GLN A 271 5.02 -10.09 18.09
N PHE A 272 6.16 -9.41 18.12
CA PHE A 272 7.42 -9.89 17.54
C PHE A 272 7.78 -11.33 17.94
N GLU A 273 7.79 -11.65 19.23
CA GLU A 273 8.18 -12.99 19.71
C GLU A 273 7.23 -14.06 19.17
N ARG A 274 5.94 -13.79 19.23
CA ARG A 274 4.92 -14.69 18.72
C ARG A 274 5.05 -14.90 17.21
N VAL A 275 5.35 -13.84 16.46
CA VAL A 275 5.60 -13.95 15.01
C VAL A 275 6.84 -14.78 14.72
N MET A 276 7.92 -14.61 15.49
CA MET A 276 9.13 -15.40 15.31
C MET A 276 8.95 -16.89 15.65
N ASP A 277 8.08 -17.20 16.60
CA ASP A 277 7.82 -18.57 17.03
C ASP A 277 6.77 -19.28 16.17
N GLU A 278 5.73 -18.57 15.72
CA GLU A 278 4.59 -19.15 15.01
C GLU A 278 4.67 -18.97 13.48
N LEU A 279 5.02 -17.77 12.98
CA LEU A 279 5.04 -17.46 11.54
C LEU A 279 6.34 -17.88 10.86
N TYR A 280 7.50 -17.60 11.47
CA TYR A 280 8.80 -17.92 10.83
C TYR A 280 8.90 -19.39 10.39
N PRO A 281 8.52 -20.41 11.20
CA PRO A 281 8.58 -21.80 10.76
C PRO A 281 7.69 -22.10 9.54
N LEU A 282 6.57 -21.41 9.37
CA LEU A 282 5.69 -21.55 8.21
C LEU A 282 6.38 -21.01 6.95
N VAL A 283 6.93 -19.78 7.05
CA VAL A 283 7.65 -19.14 5.95
C VAL A 283 8.87 -19.96 5.55
N LEU A 284 9.62 -20.48 6.53
CA LEU A 284 10.78 -21.33 6.28
C LEU A 284 10.39 -22.59 5.50
N ARG A 285 9.32 -23.29 5.89
CA ARG A 285 8.85 -24.49 5.17
C ARG A 285 8.51 -24.19 3.72
N LEU A 286 7.77 -23.11 3.44
CA LEU A 286 7.46 -22.68 2.06
C LEU A 286 8.72 -22.33 1.28
N THR A 287 9.70 -21.68 1.93
CA THR A 287 10.96 -21.27 1.30
C THR A 287 11.84 -22.50 0.98
N VAL A 288 11.91 -23.49 1.89
CA VAL A 288 12.61 -24.76 1.65
C VAL A 288 11.95 -25.52 0.50
N LEU A 289 10.62 -25.55 0.44
CA LEU A 289 9.88 -26.19 -0.65
C LEU A 289 10.16 -25.50 -1.99
N ALA A 290 10.20 -24.16 -2.04
CA ALA A 290 10.57 -23.40 -3.23
C ALA A 290 12.00 -23.71 -3.69
N LYS A 291 12.95 -23.83 -2.73
CA LYS A 291 14.32 -24.26 -3.01
C LYS A 291 14.40 -25.66 -3.64
N GLN A 292 13.58 -26.62 -3.18
CA GLN A 292 13.56 -27.98 -3.74
C GLN A 292 13.23 -27.99 -5.24
N TYR A 293 12.39 -27.04 -5.69
CA TYR A 293 12.03 -26.86 -7.10
C TYR A 293 12.91 -25.87 -7.84
N ASP A 294 13.84 -25.21 -7.18
CA ASP A 294 14.68 -24.11 -7.70
C ASP A 294 13.83 -23.01 -8.35
N ILE A 295 12.76 -22.56 -7.69
CA ILE A 295 11.91 -21.45 -8.08
C ILE A 295 12.06 -20.28 -7.11
N GLY A 296 11.97 -19.04 -7.61
CA GLY A 296 12.04 -17.85 -6.76
C GLY A 296 10.80 -17.71 -5.88
N LEU A 297 11.00 -17.35 -4.59
CA LEU A 297 9.94 -17.00 -3.64
C LEU A 297 10.16 -15.56 -3.18
N ASN A 298 9.23 -14.67 -3.53
CA ASN A 298 9.26 -13.26 -3.13
C ASN A 298 8.34 -13.01 -1.92
N ILE A 299 8.86 -12.34 -0.91
CA ILE A 299 8.09 -11.79 0.20
C ILE A 299 7.58 -10.42 -0.24
N ASP A 300 6.27 -10.29 -0.42
CA ASP A 300 5.63 -9.04 -0.81
C ASP A 300 5.69 -8.00 0.32
N ALA A 301 5.87 -6.74 -0.05
CA ALA A 301 5.74 -5.63 0.89
C ALA A 301 4.27 -5.27 1.07
N GLU A 302 3.89 -5.05 2.31
CA GLU A 302 2.55 -4.68 2.72
C GLU A 302 2.54 -3.26 3.34
N GLU A 303 1.72 -2.98 4.33
CA GLU A 303 1.66 -1.67 4.98
C GLU A 303 3.01 -1.31 5.63
N THR A 304 3.27 -0.02 5.78
CA THR A 304 4.57 0.49 6.23
C THR A 304 4.95 0.03 7.65
N ASP A 305 3.96 -0.17 8.51
CA ASP A 305 4.16 -0.64 9.90
C ASP A 305 4.69 -2.08 10.00
N ARG A 306 4.65 -2.84 8.91
CA ARG A 306 5.12 -4.24 8.85
C ARG A 306 6.57 -4.39 8.37
N LEU A 307 7.17 -3.29 7.86
CA LEU A 307 8.50 -3.38 7.23
C LEU A 307 9.58 -3.88 8.18
N GLU A 308 9.70 -3.30 9.39
CA GLU A 308 10.74 -3.69 10.35
C GLU A 308 10.66 -5.19 10.68
N LEU A 309 9.46 -5.67 10.93
CA LEU A 309 9.22 -7.08 11.23
C LEU A 309 9.51 -8.00 10.02
N SER A 310 9.20 -7.54 8.80
CA SER A 310 9.52 -8.30 7.59
C SER A 310 11.03 -8.39 7.33
N LEU A 311 11.79 -7.35 7.69
CA LEU A 311 13.24 -7.37 7.62
C LEU A 311 13.86 -8.33 8.64
N ASP A 312 13.30 -8.45 9.84
CA ASP A 312 13.74 -9.43 10.84
C ASP A 312 13.52 -10.86 10.35
N LEU A 313 12.37 -11.14 9.73
CA LEU A 313 12.08 -12.44 9.12
C LEU A 313 13.02 -12.73 7.93
N LEU A 314 13.27 -11.75 7.06
CA LEU A 314 14.20 -11.87 5.95
C LEU A 314 15.63 -12.17 6.45
N GLU A 315 16.10 -11.44 7.46
CA GLU A 315 17.42 -11.66 8.04
C GLU A 315 17.56 -13.09 8.57
N ARG A 316 16.55 -13.57 9.31
CA ARG A 316 16.55 -14.93 9.82
C ARG A 316 16.57 -15.98 8.71
N LEU A 317 15.80 -15.78 7.61
CA LEU A 317 15.84 -16.64 6.43
C LEU A 317 17.22 -16.62 5.74
N CYS A 318 17.86 -15.47 5.65
CA CYS A 318 19.18 -15.35 5.03
C CYS A 318 20.26 -16.11 5.81
N HIS A 319 20.12 -16.21 7.13
CA HIS A 319 21.03 -16.98 7.99
C HIS A 319 20.70 -18.47 8.08
N GLU A 320 19.58 -18.91 7.51
CA GLU A 320 19.12 -20.31 7.61
C GLU A 320 20.02 -21.27 6.82
N PRO A 321 20.67 -22.24 7.50
CA PRO A 321 21.60 -23.16 6.84
C PRO A 321 20.95 -24.05 5.78
N THR A 322 19.67 -24.42 5.97
CA THR A 322 18.94 -25.26 5.01
C THR A 322 18.74 -24.57 3.66
N LEU A 323 18.84 -23.25 3.63
CA LEU A 323 18.74 -22.42 2.43
C LEU A 323 20.11 -22.08 1.82
N ALA A 324 21.23 -22.55 2.37
CA ALA A 324 22.57 -22.23 1.87
C ALA A 324 22.73 -22.60 0.39
N GLY A 325 23.46 -21.74 -0.36
CA GLY A 325 23.75 -21.94 -1.78
C GLY A 325 22.60 -21.66 -2.75
N TRP A 326 21.41 -21.27 -2.26
CA TRP A 326 20.27 -20.92 -3.10
C TRP A 326 19.96 -19.42 -3.05
N ASN A 327 19.78 -18.80 -4.22
CA ASN A 327 19.60 -17.35 -4.40
C ASN A 327 18.15 -16.97 -4.76
N GLY A 328 17.19 -17.85 -4.51
CA GLY A 328 15.78 -17.62 -4.84
C GLY A 328 14.97 -16.90 -3.77
N ILE A 329 15.60 -16.43 -2.67
CA ILE A 329 14.93 -15.58 -1.69
C ILE A 329 14.71 -14.19 -2.31
N GLY A 330 13.45 -13.76 -2.38
CA GLY A 330 13.05 -12.47 -2.89
C GLY A 330 12.42 -11.59 -1.81
N PHE A 331 12.61 -10.28 -1.93
CA PHE A 331 12.05 -9.28 -1.04
C PHE A 331 11.60 -8.05 -1.82
N VAL A 332 10.47 -7.46 -1.43
CA VAL A 332 9.90 -6.30 -2.09
C VAL A 332 10.16 -5.04 -1.29
N ILE A 333 10.64 -3.99 -1.96
CA ILE A 333 10.95 -2.68 -1.36
C ILE A 333 10.11 -1.60 -2.05
N GLN A 334 9.52 -0.71 -1.27
CA GLN A 334 8.57 0.30 -1.74
C GLN A 334 9.19 1.69 -1.74
N ALA A 335 9.39 2.27 -2.93
CA ALA A 335 10.05 3.57 -3.10
C ALA A 335 9.23 4.76 -2.59
N TYR A 336 7.92 4.62 -2.37
CA TYR A 336 7.10 5.69 -1.78
C TYR A 336 7.40 5.91 -0.29
N GLN A 337 8.07 4.94 0.38
CA GLN A 337 8.49 5.09 1.78
C GLN A 337 9.76 5.95 1.87
N LYS A 338 9.76 6.95 2.75
CA LYS A 338 10.91 7.83 2.99
C LYS A 338 12.18 7.07 3.44
N ARG A 339 12.01 5.89 4.01
CA ARG A 339 13.10 4.99 4.49
C ARG A 339 13.64 4.03 3.43
N CYS A 340 13.03 3.98 2.22
CA CYS A 340 13.41 3.03 1.16
C CYS A 340 14.92 2.98 0.84
N PRO A 341 15.64 4.11 0.69
CA PRO A 341 17.07 4.10 0.38
C PRO A 341 17.94 3.40 1.43
N PHE A 342 17.56 3.52 2.71
CA PHE A 342 18.25 2.89 3.84
C PHE A 342 17.93 1.40 3.94
N VAL A 343 16.70 1.01 3.56
CA VAL A 343 16.32 -0.41 3.44
C VAL A 343 17.19 -1.11 2.39
N ILE A 344 17.47 -0.46 1.26
CA ILE A 344 18.36 -1.00 0.23
C ILE A 344 19.77 -1.19 0.78
N ASP A 345 20.33 -0.22 1.51
CA ASP A 345 21.66 -0.35 2.12
C ASP A 345 21.72 -1.56 3.06
N TYR A 346 20.71 -1.71 3.90
CA TYR A 346 20.60 -2.86 4.80
C TYR A 346 20.49 -4.20 4.06
N VAL A 347 19.63 -4.29 3.04
CA VAL A 347 19.42 -5.54 2.27
C VAL A 347 20.67 -5.92 1.47
N VAL A 348 21.39 -4.94 0.91
CA VAL A 348 22.68 -5.16 0.22
C VAL A 348 23.74 -5.69 1.21
N ASP A 349 23.84 -5.10 2.40
CA ASP A 349 24.74 -5.58 3.45
C ASP A 349 24.36 -6.99 3.90
N LEU A 350 23.08 -7.23 4.17
CA LEU A 350 22.57 -8.56 4.53
C LEU A 350 22.93 -9.61 3.49
N ALA A 351 22.73 -9.33 2.22
CA ALA A 351 23.09 -10.24 1.13
C ALA A 351 24.58 -10.57 1.14
N ARG A 352 25.45 -9.54 1.32
CA ARG A 352 26.91 -9.72 1.35
C ARG A 352 27.39 -10.54 2.54
N ARG A 353 26.95 -10.20 3.76
CA ARG A 353 27.38 -10.90 4.99
C ARG A 353 26.85 -12.33 5.11
N THR A 354 25.74 -12.63 4.42
CA THR A 354 25.18 -13.99 4.34
C THR A 354 25.59 -14.75 3.07
N GLN A 355 26.46 -14.15 2.22
CA GLN A 355 26.95 -14.73 0.97
C GLN A 355 25.81 -15.18 0.04
N ARG A 356 24.75 -14.36 -0.06
CA ARG A 356 23.59 -14.59 -0.92
C ARG A 356 23.49 -13.52 -1.98
N ARG A 357 22.76 -13.84 -3.03
CA ARG A 357 22.28 -12.87 -4.00
C ARG A 357 20.75 -12.80 -3.90
N LEU A 358 20.20 -11.72 -3.33
CA LEU A 358 18.77 -11.59 -3.10
C LEU A 358 18.06 -11.06 -4.33
N MET A 359 16.86 -11.56 -4.61
CA MET A 359 15.96 -11.01 -5.63
C MET A 359 15.21 -9.83 -5.01
N VAL A 360 15.50 -8.60 -5.46
CA VAL A 360 14.88 -7.40 -4.88
C VAL A 360 13.95 -6.75 -5.88
N ARG A 361 12.65 -6.83 -5.59
CA ARG A 361 11.61 -6.14 -6.36
C ARG A 361 11.44 -4.72 -5.85
N LEU A 362 11.79 -3.75 -6.67
CA LEU A 362 11.51 -2.34 -6.40
C LEU A 362 10.15 -1.98 -6.99
N VAL A 363 9.23 -1.54 -6.13
CA VAL A 363 7.90 -1.03 -6.51
C VAL A 363 7.74 0.42 -6.06
N LYS A 364 6.75 1.14 -6.57
CA LYS A 364 6.41 2.49 -6.05
C LYS A 364 5.72 2.37 -4.71
N GLY A 365 4.70 1.56 -4.58
CA GLY A 365 3.91 1.28 -3.38
C GLY A 365 2.42 1.23 -3.71
N ALA A 366 1.67 0.36 -3.03
CA ALA A 366 0.27 0.07 -3.35
C ALA A 366 -0.73 0.48 -2.26
N TYR A 367 -0.26 1.07 -1.16
CA TYR A 367 -1.09 1.37 0.02
C TYR A 367 -1.14 2.88 0.35
N TRP A 368 -0.83 3.74 -0.63
CA TRP A 368 -0.65 5.18 -0.39
C TRP A 368 -1.83 5.83 0.33
N ASP A 369 -3.06 5.58 -0.14
CA ASP A 369 -4.27 6.16 0.44
C ASP A 369 -4.49 5.74 1.89
N SER A 370 -4.28 4.44 2.19
CA SER A 370 -4.41 3.90 3.55
C SER A 370 -3.31 4.42 4.47
N GLU A 371 -2.08 4.59 3.99
CA GLU A 371 -0.96 5.13 4.78
C GLU A 371 -1.21 6.60 5.18
N ILE A 372 -1.66 7.42 4.22
CA ILE A 372 -2.04 8.81 4.50
C ILE A 372 -3.17 8.85 5.51
N LYS A 373 -4.25 8.10 5.26
CA LYS A 373 -5.44 8.08 6.11
C LYS A 373 -5.14 7.59 7.52
N ARG A 374 -4.37 6.51 7.65
CA ARG A 374 -3.97 5.95 8.94
C ARG A 374 -3.16 6.93 9.76
N ALA A 375 -2.13 7.57 9.17
CA ALA A 375 -1.33 8.58 9.86
C ALA A 375 -2.21 9.74 10.38
N GLN A 376 -3.22 10.16 9.60
CA GLN A 376 -4.17 11.20 10.00
C GLN A 376 -5.05 10.76 11.18
N ILE A 377 -5.60 9.54 11.13
CA ILE A 377 -6.46 8.98 12.18
C ILE A 377 -5.68 8.82 13.48
N ASP A 378 -4.47 8.28 13.39
CA ASP A 378 -3.63 7.97 14.53
C ASP A 378 -2.88 9.21 15.08
N GLY A 379 -3.03 10.38 14.45
CA GLY A 379 -2.40 11.63 14.87
C GLY A 379 -0.87 11.56 14.90
N LEU A 380 -0.26 10.86 13.94
CA LEU A 380 1.19 10.67 13.89
C LEU A 380 1.91 11.97 13.50
N SER A 381 3.22 12.03 13.76
CA SER A 381 4.01 13.26 13.56
C SER A 381 4.11 13.70 12.10
N ASP A 382 4.19 12.74 11.17
CA ASP A 382 4.28 12.95 9.72
C ASP A 382 3.86 11.66 9.00
N TYR A 383 3.85 11.66 7.69
CA TYR A 383 3.53 10.53 6.84
C TYR A 383 4.75 9.63 6.60
N PRO A 384 4.58 8.30 6.60
CA PRO A 384 5.67 7.37 6.28
C PRO A 384 6.03 7.35 4.79
N VAL A 385 5.17 7.93 3.96
CA VAL A 385 5.25 7.94 2.50
C VAL A 385 5.30 9.37 1.96
N TYR A 386 5.83 9.54 0.76
CA TYR A 386 5.80 10.83 0.08
C TYR A 386 4.38 11.25 -0.26
N THR A 387 4.06 12.52 -0.09
CA THR A 387 2.73 13.07 -0.36
C THR A 387 2.50 13.40 -1.83
N ARG A 388 3.58 13.53 -2.62
CA ARG A 388 3.53 13.80 -4.07
C ARG A 388 4.06 12.61 -4.86
N LYS A 389 3.37 12.30 -5.97
CA LYS A 389 3.73 11.17 -6.82
C LYS A 389 5.13 11.29 -7.43
N HIS A 390 5.51 12.47 -7.93
CA HIS A 390 6.83 12.66 -8.53
C HIS A 390 7.97 12.55 -7.51
N HIS A 391 7.74 12.80 -6.21
CA HIS A 391 8.71 12.51 -5.16
C HIS A 391 8.97 11.00 -5.03
N THR A 392 7.91 10.20 -5.12
CA THR A 392 8.07 8.73 -5.23
C THR A 392 8.83 8.33 -6.48
N ASP A 393 8.57 9.00 -7.61
CA ASP A 393 9.26 8.71 -8.87
C ASP A 393 10.76 9.06 -8.79
N VAL A 394 11.13 10.17 -8.14
CA VAL A 394 12.53 10.53 -7.83
C VAL A 394 13.19 9.46 -6.96
N ALA A 395 12.53 9.10 -5.85
CA ALA A 395 13.04 8.08 -4.94
C ALA A 395 13.22 6.73 -5.65
N TYR A 396 12.31 6.37 -6.55
CA TYR A 396 12.39 5.13 -7.33
C TYR A 396 13.66 5.10 -8.21
N ILE A 397 13.95 6.18 -8.95
CA ILE A 397 15.14 6.24 -9.83
C ILE A 397 16.43 6.22 -9.00
N ALA A 398 16.50 6.96 -7.89
CA ALA A 398 17.64 6.93 -6.99
C ALA A 398 17.87 5.53 -6.40
N CYS A 399 16.81 4.87 -5.97
CA CYS A 399 16.84 3.50 -5.45
C CYS A 399 17.21 2.46 -6.53
N ALA A 400 16.72 2.62 -7.77
CA ALA A 400 17.10 1.77 -8.89
C ALA A 400 18.61 1.84 -9.18
N ARG A 401 19.19 3.04 -9.15
CA ARG A 401 20.65 3.25 -9.27
C ARG A 401 21.42 2.49 -8.19
N LYS A 402 20.96 2.57 -6.92
CA LYS A 402 21.59 1.84 -5.80
C LYS A 402 21.57 0.33 -5.99
N LEU A 403 20.43 -0.22 -6.43
CA LEU A 403 20.30 -1.66 -6.69
C LEU A 403 21.18 -2.13 -7.85
N LEU A 404 21.25 -1.35 -8.94
CA LEU A 404 22.12 -1.65 -10.09
C LEU A 404 23.62 -1.59 -9.72
N ALA A 405 24.00 -0.79 -8.73
CA ALA A 405 25.37 -0.68 -8.23
C ALA A 405 25.82 -1.89 -7.37
N ALA A 406 24.93 -2.83 -7.04
CA ALA A 406 25.24 -3.99 -6.19
C ALA A 406 24.99 -5.35 -6.89
N PRO A 407 25.53 -5.60 -8.12
CA PRO A 407 25.15 -6.74 -8.94
C PRO A 407 25.54 -8.12 -8.36
N SER A 408 26.56 -8.17 -7.50
CA SER A 408 26.96 -9.40 -6.81
C SER A 408 26.06 -9.77 -5.63
N ALA A 409 25.39 -8.77 -5.03
CA ALA A 409 24.52 -8.94 -3.87
C ALA A 409 23.04 -9.03 -4.25
N ILE A 410 22.64 -8.35 -5.32
CA ILE A 410 21.23 -8.14 -5.68
C ILE A 410 20.98 -8.58 -7.12
N TYR A 411 19.84 -9.24 -7.34
CA TYR A 411 19.16 -9.36 -8.61
C TYR A 411 17.98 -8.39 -8.62
N PRO A 412 18.13 -7.20 -9.24
CA PRO A 412 17.06 -6.21 -9.26
C PRO A 412 15.89 -6.63 -10.13
N GLN A 413 14.67 -6.41 -9.62
CA GLN A 413 13.40 -6.62 -10.31
C GLN A 413 12.63 -5.28 -10.31
N PHE A 414 12.59 -4.58 -11.44
CA PHE A 414 12.03 -3.22 -11.53
C PHE A 414 10.57 -3.26 -11.95
N ALA A 415 9.65 -3.09 -10.98
CA ALA A 415 8.22 -3.10 -11.23
C ALA A 415 7.69 -1.66 -11.48
N THR A 416 7.21 -1.41 -12.69
CA THR A 416 6.67 -0.10 -13.08
C THR A 416 5.75 -0.20 -14.29
N HIS A 417 4.80 0.75 -14.41
CA HIS A 417 3.94 0.92 -15.59
C HIS A 417 4.16 2.29 -16.26
N ASN A 418 5.33 2.90 -16.05
CA ASN A 418 5.65 4.24 -16.53
C ASN A 418 6.82 4.18 -17.53
N ALA A 419 6.58 4.65 -18.76
CA ALA A 419 7.56 4.60 -19.85
C ALA A 419 8.86 5.37 -19.52
N GLN A 420 8.78 6.53 -18.85
CA GLN A 420 9.95 7.30 -18.43
C GLN A 420 10.79 6.54 -17.40
N THR A 421 10.13 5.85 -16.45
CA THR A 421 10.83 5.02 -15.47
C THR A 421 11.57 3.86 -16.14
N VAL A 422 10.93 3.15 -17.08
CA VAL A 422 11.57 2.08 -17.87
C VAL A 422 12.79 2.61 -18.61
N ALA A 423 12.63 3.71 -19.33
CA ALA A 423 13.71 4.32 -20.11
C ALA A 423 14.88 4.80 -19.23
N SER A 424 14.58 5.35 -18.05
CA SER A 424 15.61 5.77 -17.09
C SER A 424 16.43 4.59 -16.57
N ILE A 425 15.76 3.46 -16.25
CA ILE A 425 16.43 2.24 -15.78
C ILE A 425 17.31 1.65 -16.87
N GLU A 426 16.83 1.57 -18.11
CA GLU A 426 17.60 1.11 -19.25
C GLU A 426 18.88 1.94 -19.44
N SER A 427 18.73 3.27 -19.37
CA SER A 427 19.87 4.19 -19.47
C SER A 427 20.86 4.03 -18.30
N LEU A 428 20.37 3.84 -17.08
CA LEU A 428 21.20 3.58 -15.89
C LEU A 428 21.92 2.24 -15.95
N ALA A 429 21.27 1.21 -16.49
CA ALA A 429 21.87 -0.11 -16.65
C ALA A 429 23.03 -0.11 -17.67
N GLY A 430 23.10 0.92 -18.53
CA GLY A 430 24.21 1.16 -19.46
C GLY A 430 24.13 0.35 -20.75
N ALA A 431 24.97 0.75 -21.72
CA ALA A 431 25.02 0.19 -23.08
C ALA A 431 25.65 -1.22 -23.17
N GLN A 432 26.05 -1.83 -22.05
CA GLN A 432 26.61 -3.18 -22.07
C GLN A 432 25.55 -4.20 -22.49
N PRO A 433 25.89 -5.19 -23.30
CA PRO A 433 24.96 -6.25 -23.66
C PRO A 433 24.33 -6.88 -22.40
N TYR A 434 23.04 -7.07 -22.46
CA TYR A 434 22.33 -7.75 -21.36
C TYR A 434 22.85 -9.20 -21.24
N SER A 435 23.16 -9.61 -20.02
CA SER A 435 23.40 -11.00 -19.70
C SER A 435 22.29 -11.52 -18.78
N ALA A 436 21.90 -12.78 -18.97
CA ALA A 436 20.90 -13.42 -18.11
C ALA A 436 21.27 -13.29 -16.63
N GLY A 437 20.28 -12.94 -15.82
CA GLY A 437 20.50 -12.75 -14.39
C GLY A 437 21.05 -11.37 -13.99
N ARG A 438 21.16 -10.40 -14.90
CA ARG A 438 21.61 -9.05 -14.54
C ARG A 438 20.51 -8.25 -13.82
N TYR A 439 19.32 -8.16 -14.39
CA TYR A 439 18.08 -7.60 -13.79
C TYR A 439 16.90 -8.02 -14.67
N GLU A 440 15.69 -7.76 -14.20
CA GLU A 440 14.47 -7.90 -14.97
C GLU A 440 13.52 -6.74 -14.71
N PHE A 441 12.59 -6.50 -15.64
CA PHE A 441 11.43 -5.69 -15.40
C PHE A 441 10.28 -6.53 -14.87
N GLN A 442 9.30 -5.86 -14.23
CA GLN A 442 8.06 -6.49 -13.82
C GLN A 442 6.86 -5.61 -14.13
N CYS A 443 5.73 -6.25 -14.42
CA CYS A 443 4.45 -5.59 -14.59
C CYS A 443 3.33 -6.41 -13.96
N LEU A 444 2.19 -5.78 -13.73
CA LEU A 444 0.98 -6.45 -13.28
C LEU A 444 0.23 -7.03 -14.47
N HIS A 445 -0.34 -8.23 -14.28
CA HIS A 445 -1.21 -8.86 -15.26
C HIS A 445 -2.37 -7.94 -15.66
N GLY A 446 -2.63 -7.85 -16.95
CA GLY A 446 -3.68 -7.02 -17.54
C GLY A 446 -3.41 -5.51 -17.58
N MET A 447 -2.22 -5.04 -17.15
CA MET A 447 -1.91 -3.61 -17.08
C MET A 447 -0.65 -3.19 -17.84
N GLY A 448 0.37 -4.02 -17.87
CA GLY A 448 1.71 -3.59 -18.28
C GLY A 448 2.27 -4.25 -19.52
N GLU A 449 1.70 -5.33 -20.00
CA GLU A 449 2.28 -6.16 -21.06
C GLU A 449 2.58 -5.34 -22.33
N GLN A 450 1.67 -4.47 -22.73
CA GLN A 450 1.82 -3.63 -23.91
C GLN A 450 3.03 -2.67 -23.84
N LEU A 451 3.32 -2.18 -22.64
CA LEU A 451 4.50 -1.34 -22.37
C LEU A 451 5.80 -2.11 -22.62
N TYR A 452 5.80 -3.39 -22.22
CA TYR A 452 7.01 -4.21 -22.22
C TYR A 452 7.25 -5.01 -23.51
N LEU A 453 6.30 -5.09 -24.42
CA LEU A 453 6.51 -5.70 -25.73
C LEU A 453 7.73 -5.11 -26.46
N HIS A 454 7.97 -3.80 -26.31
CA HIS A 454 9.14 -3.14 -26.88
C HIS A 454 10.50 -3.61 -26.37
N VAL A 455 10.55 -4.09 -25.14
CA VAL A 455 11.79 -4.55 -24.50
C VAL A 455 11.93 -6.07 -24.50
N VAL A 456 10.81 -6.80 -24.54
CA VAL A 456 10.80 -8.26 -24.58
C VAL A 456 10.99 -8.78 -26.02
N GLU A 457 10.31 -8.16 -27.00
CA GLU A 457 10.32 -8.56 -28.41
C GLU A 457 11.27 -7.72 -29.29
N ALA A 458 12.19 -6.95 -28.69
CA ALA A 458 13.11 -6.12 -29.46
C ALA A 458 13.75 -6.93 -30.61
N GLU A 459 13.78 -6.36 -31.82
CA GLU A 459 14.35 -7.01 -33.03
C GLU A 459 15.79 -7.44 -32.77
N ASP A 460 16.59 -6.57 -32.18
CA ASP A 460 17.93 -6.92 -31.72
C ASP A 460 17.85 -7.77 -30.45
N LYS A 461 18.25 -9.02 -30.54
CA LYS A 461 18.29 -9.95 -29.39
C LYS A 461 19.14 -9.43 -28.22
N ALA A 462 20.18 -8.65 -28.48
CA ALA A 462 21.01 -8.04 -27.45
C ALA A 462 20.29 -6.92 -26.69
N ALA A 463 19.27 -6.32 -27.30
CA ALA A 463 18.42 -5.31 -26.68
C ALA A 463 17.25 -5.91 -25.87
N ARG A 464 16.98 -7.20 -25.97
CA ARG A 464 15.88 -7.85 -25.23
C ARG A 464 16.14 -7.84 -23.73
N ARG A 465 15.11 -7.49 -22.99
CA ARG A 465 15.11 -7.52 -21.51
C ARG A 465 13.96 -8.38 -21.02
N PRO A 466 14.17 -9.24 -20.03
CA PRO A 466 13.09 -10.03 -19.46
C PRO A 466 12.09 -9.14 -18.72
N CYS A 467 10.81 -9.44 -18.89
CA CYS A 467 9.74 -8.89 -18.09
C CYS A 467 8.97 -10.03 -17.40
N ARG A 468 8.79 -9.92 -16.09
CA ARG A 468 8.03 -10.88 -15.29
C ARG A 468 6.66 -10.30 -14.97
N ILE A 469 5.61 -11.01 -15.35
CA ILE A 469 4.24 -10.64 -15.05
C ILE A 469 3.92 -11.11 -13.63
N TYR A 470 3.50 -10.16 -12.78
CA TYR A 470 2.91 -10.47 -11.47
C TYR A 470 1.47 -10.91 -11.70
N ALA A 471 1.19 -12.18 -11.42
CA ALA A 471 0.00 -12.90 -11.86
C ALA A 471 -0.87 -13.31 -10.66
N PRO A 472 -1.91 -12.54 -10.31
CA PRO A 472 -2.85 -12.93 -9.27
C PRO A 472 -3.65 -14.17 -9.67
N VAL A 473 -3.84 -15.07 -8.70
CA VAL A 473 -4.58 -16.33 -8.86
C VAL A 473 -5.59 -16.45 -7.73
N GLY A 474 -6.85 -16.63 -8.09
CA GLY A 474 -7.92 -16.82 -7.12
C GLY A 474 -9.28 -16.42 -7.64
N THR A 475 -10.31 -16.72 -6.85
CA THR A 475 -11.69 -16.43 -7.19
C THR A 475 -12.03 -14.94 -7.00
N HIS A 476 -13.11 -14.49 -7.59
CA HIS A 476 -13.61 -13.12 -7.42
C HIS A 476 -13.89 -12.75 -5.95
N GLU A 477 -14.13 -13.72 -5.06
CA GLU A 477 -14.37 -13.49 -3.64
C GLU A 477 -13.10 -13.05 -2.88
N THR A 478 -11.92 -13.53 -3.30
CA THR A 478 -10.63 -13.19 -2.70
C THR A 478 -9.97 -11.98 -3.38
N LEU A 479 -10.51 -11.52 -4.49
CA LEU A 479 -9.94 -10.49 -5.35
C LEU A 479 -10.12 -9.07 -4.81
N LEU A 480 -11.07 -8.81 -3.90
CA LEU A 480 -11.55 -7.46 -3.58
C LEU A 480 -10.43 -6.48 -3.21
N ALA A 481 -9.60 -6.83 -2.23
CA ALA A 481 -8.54 -5.95 -1.75
C ALA A 481 -7.52 -5.63 -2.87
N TYR A 482 -7.19 -6.62 -3.68
CA TYR A 482 -6.32 -6.46 -4.84
C TYR A 482 -6.96 -5.55 -5.90
N LEU A 483 -8.22 -5.82 -6.25
CA LEU A 483 -8.97 -5.09 -7.28
C LEU A 483 -9.13 -3.61 -6.94
N VAL A 484 -9.50 -3.29 -5.69
CA VAL A 484 -9.67 -1.90 -5.24
C VAL A 484 -8.36 -1.13 -5.42
N ARG A 485 -7.22 -1.68 -5.00
CA ARG A 485 -5.91 -1.03 -5.20
C ARG A 485 -5.58 -0.82 -6.68
N ARG A 486 -5.91 -1.78 -7.55
CA ARG A 486 -5.70 -1.64 -9.02
C ARG A 486 -6.59 -0.57 -9.63
N LEU A 487 -7.84 -0.52 -9.22
CA LEU A 487 -8.78 0.50 -9.69
C LEU A 487 -8.37 1.91 -9.23
N LEU A 488 -7.92 2.07 -7.98
CA LEU A 488 -7.37 3.33 -7.47
C LEU A 488 -6.11 3.74 -8.23
N GLU A 489 -5.20 2.81 -8.50
CA GLU A 489 -3.98 3.08 -9.26
C GLU A 489 -4.28 3.49 -10.70
N ASN A 490 -5.18 2.78 -11.38
CA ASN A 490 -5.55 3.07 -12.77
C ASN A 490 -6.44 4.30 -12.90
N GLY A 491 -7.33 4.55 -11.94
CA GLY A 491 -8.24 5.68 -11.95
C GLY A 491 -7.62 6.98 -11.46
N ALA A 492 -6.43 6.95 -10.86
CA ALA A 492 -5.76 8.16 -10.39
C ALA A 492 -5.37 9.07 -11.56
N ASN A 493 -5.79 10.35 -11.51
CA ASN A 493 -5.46 11.35 -12.52
C ASN A 493 -3.95 11.54 -12.74
N SER A 494 -3.12 11.14 -11.77
CA SER A 494 -1.66 11.16 -11.85
C SER A 494 -1.05 9.90 -12.45
N SER A 495 -1.83 8.84 -12.69
CA SER A 495 -1.34 7.58 -13.25
C SER A 495 -0.87 7.74 -14.69
N PHE A 496 0.30 7.19 -15.03
CA PHE A 496 0.78 7.16 -16.42
C PHE A 496 -0.18 6.38 -17.33
N VAL A 497 -0.72 5.26 -16.86
CA VAL A 497 -1.67 4.42 -17.63
C VAL A 497 -2.95 5.20 -17.94
N HIS A 498 -3.46 5.98 -16.98
CA HIS A 498 -4.63 6.84 -17.20
C HIS A 498 -4.34 7.96 -18.20
N ARG A 499 -3.22 8.68 -18.00
CA ARG A 499 -2.87 9.84 -18.82
C ARG A 499 -2.48 9.47 -20.27
N ILE A 500 -1.79 8.35 -20.49
CA ILE A 500 -1.37 7.94 -21.84
C ILE A 500 -2.59 7.58 -22.72
N ALA A 501 -3.66 7.12 -22.12
CA ALA A 501 -4.90 6.79 -22.81
C ALA A 501 -5.71 8.04 -23.20
N ASN A 502 -5.51 9.18 -22.53
CA ASN A 502 -6.17 10.44 -22.84
C ASN A 502 -5.36 11.25 -23.88
N PRO A 503 -5.89 11.49 -25.10
CA PRO A 503 -5.19 12.23 -26.16
C PRO A 503 -4.92 13.68 -25.80
N ASP A 504 -5.68 14.29 -24.89
CA ASP A 504 -5.53 15.70 -24.49
C ASP A 504 -4.25 15.96 -23.69
N TRP A 505 -3.64 14.92 -23.11
CA TRP A 505 -2.38 15.04 -22.39
C TRP A 505 -1.20 15.06 -23.37
N PRO A 506 -0.33 16.12 -23.39
CA PRO A 506 0.88 16.13 -24.16
C PRO A 506 1.82 14.98 -23.77
N ILE A 507 2.39 14.29 -24.75
CA ILE A 507 3.35 13.21 -24.48
C ILE A 507 4.58 13.74 -23.73
N SER A 508 5.00 14.98 -24.01
CA SER A 508 6.11 15.67 -23.32
C SER A 508 5.96 15.63 -21.81
N ASP A 509 4.75 15.88 -21.31
CA ASP A 509 4.47 15.95 -19.87
C ASP A 509 4.47 14.57 -19.23
N LEU A 510 4.09 13.54 -20.00
CA LEU A 510 4.08 12.15 -19.55
C LEU A 510 5.48 11.55 -19.39
N ILE A 511 6.44 12.07 -20.18
CA ILE A 511 7.82 11.58 -20.20
C ILE A 511 8.83 12.55 -19.57
N ALA A 512 8.35 13.62 -18.91
CA ALA A 512 9.22 14.55 -18.20
C ALA A 512 9.97 13.84 -17.06
N ALA A 513 11.24 14.17 -16.88
CA ALA A 513 12.06 13.56 -15.85
C ALA A 513 11.54 13.94 -14.44
N PRO A 514 11.39 12.98 -13.52
CA PRO A 514 10.83 13.25 -12.19
C PRO A 514 11.60 14.30 -11.38
N ALA A 515 12.92 14.33 -11.48
CA ALA A 515 13.77 15.31 -10.81
C ALA A 515 13.51 16.74 -11.32
N ASP A 516 13.25 16.89 -12.63
CA ASP A 516 12.97 18.20 -13.23
C ASP A 516 11.55 18.68 -12.87
N GLN A 517 10.57 17.76 -12.80
CA GLN A 517 9.22 18.07 -12.31
C GLN A 517 9.24 18.56 -10.86
N THR A 518 9.98 17.88 -10.01
CA THR A 518 10.12 18.27 -8.59
C THR A 518 10.77 19.64 -8.46
N TRP A 519 11.79 19.92 -9.27
CA TRP A 519 12.46 21.21 -9.28
C TRP A 519 11.55 22.32 -9.79
N ALA A 520 10.75 22.08 -10.82
CA ALA A 520 9.85 23.05 -11.41
C ALA A 520 8.69 23.45 -10.47
N GLU A 521 8.18 22.51 -9.66
CA GLU A 521 7.08 22.79 -8.72
C GLU A 521 7.51 23.62 -7.50
N GLY A 522 8.80 23.60 -7.13
CA GLY A 522 9.38 24.42 -6.06
C GLY A 522 9.71 25.85 -6.49
N GLN A 523 9.48 26.21 -7.78
CA GLN A 523 9.86 27.53 -8.30
C GLN A 523 8.64 28.44 -8.47
N PRO A 524 8.72 29.70 -8.06
CA PRO A 524 7.76 30.70 -8.49
C PRO A 524 7.90 31.00 -9.99
N ASP A 525 6.88 31.63 -10.57
CA ASP A 525 6.70 32.01 -11.97
C ASP A 525 8.00 32.34 -12.71
N PRO A 526 8.15 31.97 -14.02
CA PRO A 526 9.36 32.18 -14.83
C PRO A 526 9.92 33.60 -14.88
N GLN A 527 9.10 34.63 -14.61
CA GLN A 527 9.57 36.01 -14.53
C GLN A 527 10.33 36.35 -13.23
N THR A 528 10.11 35.58 -12.18
CA THR A 528 10.83 35.69 -10.91
C THR A 528 12.10 34.87 -10.86
N ARG A 529 12.37 34.05 -11.90
CA ARG A 529 13.47 33.09 -11.96
C ARG A 529 14.86 33.74 -11.92
N ALA A 530 15.01 34.91 -12.48
CA ALA A 530 16.30 35.64 -12.53
C ALA A 530 16.66 36.32 -11.21
N GLU A 531 15.65 36.68 -10.39
CA GLU A 531 15.87 37.29 -9.06
C GLU A 531 15.99 36.27 -7.94
N VAL A 532 15.55 35.04 -8.16
CA VAL A 532 15.43 33.97 -7.17
C VAL A 532 16.63 33.01 -7.17
N GLU A 533 17.45 32.96 -8.22
CA GLU A 533 18.70 32.17 -8.24
C GLU A 533 19.65 32.51 -7.08
N THR A 534 19.49 33.68 -6.47
CA THR A 534 20.29 34.14 -5.31
C THR A 534 19.63 33.86 -3.95
N LEU A 535 18.34 33.48 -3.91
CA LEU A 535 17.54 33.35 -2.68
C LEU A 535 17.00 31.95 -2.39
N LEU A 536 17.11 31.02 -3.34
CA LEU A 536 16.70 29.62 -3.11
C LEU A 536 17.81 28.88 -2.36
N ALA A 537 17.80 29.01 -1.07
CA ALA A 537 18.27 27.95 -0.20
C ALA A 537 17.57 26.64 -0.64
N ALA A 538 18.28 25.50 -0.59
CA ALA A 538 17.80 24.17 -0.95
C ALA A 538 16.50 23.73 -0.21
N ASP A 539 15.97 24.57 0.64
CA ASP A 539 14.88 24.33 1.58
C ASP A 539 13.47 24.29 0.93
N ASP A 540 13.31 24.91 -0.24
CA ASP A 540 11.98 24.97 -0.91
C ASP A 540 11.72 23.78 -1.86
N VAL A 541 12.73 22.96 -2.12
CA VAL A 541 12.61 21.80 -3.02
C VAL A 541 12.14 20.58 -2.24
N GLY A 542 11.10 19.92 -2.73
CA GLY A 542 10.57 18.70 -2.10
C GLY A 542 9.48 18.97 -1.05
N LEU A 543 8.84 20.13 -1.10
CA LEU A 543 7.71 20.45 -0.22
C LEU A 543 6.56 19.44 -0.39
N PRO A 544 5.89 19.05 0.71
CA PRO A 544 4.76 18.15 0.67
C PRO A 544 3.58 18.74 -0.11
N HIS A 545 2.61 17.90 -0.43
CA HIS A 545 1.43 18.32 -1.17
C HIS A 545 0.59 19.34 -0.35
N PRO A 546 0.27 20.54 -0.87
CA PRO A 546 -0.29 21.63 -0.06
C PRO A 546 -1.70 21.33 0.49
N ARG A 547 -2.43 20.39 -0.09
CA ARG A 547 -3.75 19.94 0.39
C ARG A 547 -3.67 18.73 1.34
N ILE A 548 -2.49 18.16 1.57
CA ILE A 548 -2.27 17.08 2.51
C ILE A 548 -1.51 17.67 3.69
N VAL A 549 -2.27 18.26 4.62
CA VAL A 549 -1.70 18.85 5.83
C VAL A 549 -1.16 17.78 6.76
N LEU A 550 -0.22 18.15 7.63
CA LEU A 550 0.30 17.20 8.63
C LEU A 550 -0.83 16.62 9.49
N PRO A 551 -0.72 15.37 9.96
CA PRO A 551 -1.76 14.71 10.75
C PRO A 551 -2.24 15.53 11.97
N ARG A 552 -1.31 16.23 12.64
CA ARG A 552 -1.64 17.10 13.78
C ARG A 552 -2.45 18.36 13.40
N GLU A 553 -2.38 18.78 12.14
CA GLU A 553 -3.03 19.99 11.63
C GLU A 553 -4.36 19.70 10.91
N LEU A 554 -4.78 18.42 10.88
CA LEU A 554 -5.95 17.96 10.14
C LEU A 554 -7.23 18.73 10.46
N LEU A 555 -7.40 19.17 11.71
CA LEU A 555 -8.57 19.87 12.20
C LEU A 555 -8.44 21.42 12.10
N GLY A 556 -7.39 21.89 11.42
CA GLY A 556 -7.11 23.31 11.20
C GLY A 556 -6.31 23.97 12.32
N LYS A 557 -6.00 25.27 12.15
CA LYS A 557 -5.09 26.01 13.03
C LYS A 557 -5.60 26.18 14.47
N GLN A 558 -6.93 26.19 14.67
CA GLN A 558 -7.55 26.42 15.98
C GLN A 558 -7.66 25.17 16.84
N ARG A 559 -7.56 24.00 16.23
CA ARG A 559 -7.68 22.72 16.92
C ARG A 559 -6.64 21.74 16.42
N ARG A 560 -5.70 21.36 17.26
CA ARG A 560 -4.75 20.29 16.96
C ARG A 560 -5.42 18.93 17.06
N ASN A 561 -5.08 18.02 16.17
CA ASN A 561 -5.41 16.61 16.34
C ASN A 561 -4.57 16.02 17.46
N SER A 562 -5.13 15.06 18.21
CA SER A 562 -4.39 14.36 19.28
C SER A 562 -3.20 13.61 18.74
N SER A 563 -2.09 13.58 19.49
CA SER A 563 -0.94 12.75 19.17
C SER A 563 -1.22 11.29 19.51
N GLY A 564 -0.87 10.36 18.60
CA GLY A 564 -0.93 8.93 18.85
C GLY A 564 0.45 8.31 19.01
N LEU A 565 0.48 7.08 19.50
CA LEU A 565 1.69 6.26 19.62
C LEU A 565 1.69 5.22 18.50
N ASP A 566 2.75 5.20 17.70
CA ASP A 566 2.95 4.15 16.71
C ASP A 566 3.71 2.95 17.30
N LEU A 567 2.98 1.90 17.63
CA LEU A 567 3.56 0.66 18.17
C LEU A 567 4.32 -0.18 17.13
N SER A 568 4.44 0.29 15.91
CA SER A 568 5.33 -0.30 14.90
C SER A 568 6.72 0.36 14.83
N ASP A 569 6.88 1.49 15.51
CA ASP A 569 8.14 2.24 15.60
C ASP A 569 8.97 1.74 16.79
N ASP A 570 10.15 1.19 16.51
CA ASP A 570 11.03 0.63 17.55
C ASP A 570 11.49 1.68 18.58
N GLY A 571 11.63 2.94 18.16
CA GLY A 571 11.95 4.05 19.08
C GLY A 571 10.80 4.31 20.06
N VAL A 572 9.57 4.36 19.56
CA VAL A 572 8.36 4.53 20.37
C VAL A 572 8.16 3.34 21.32
N LEU A 573 8.32 2.11 20.81
CA LEU A 573 8.24 0.90 21.64
C LEU A 573 9.28 0.89 22.76
N SER A 574 10.51 1.25 22.46
CA SER A 574 11.58 1.32 23.45
C SER A 574 11.28 2.36 24.54
N ALA A 575 10.87 3.57 24.15
CA ALA A 575 10.51 4.63 25.09
C ALA A 575 9.33 4.23 25.97
N LEU A 576 8.27 3.65 25.38
CA LEU A 576 7.11 3.16 26.11
C LEU A 576 7.48 2.05 27.09
N SER A 577 8.30 1.09 26.67
CA SER A 577 8.79 0.01 27.52
C SER A 577 9.57 0.54 28.73
N GLN A 578 10.44 1.53 28.51
CA GLN A 578 11.20 2.17 29.61
C GLN A 578 10.28 2.92 30.57
N ALA A 579 9.29 3.66 30.06
CA ALA A 579 8.31 4.36 30.88
C ALA A 579 7.48 3.38 31.71
N LEU A 580 7.01 2.28 31.12
CA LEU A 580 6.27 1.23 31.85
C LEU A 580 7.13 0.53 32.90
N ALA A 581 8.39 0.24 32.62
CA ALA A 581 9.32 -0.36 33.58
C ALA A 581 9.61 0.55 34.78
N GLN A 582 9.57 1.87 34.57
CA GLN A 582 9.76 2.88 35.64
C GLN A 582 8.47 3.16 36.42
N SER A 583 7.29 2.83 35.86
CA SER A 583 6.03 3.03 36.54
C SER A 583 5.94 2.13 37.77
N ARG A 584 5.64 2.74 38.93
CA ARG A 584 5.47 2.00 40.22
C ARG A 584 3.99 1.90 40.55
N PRO A 585 3.53 0.77 41.12
CA PRO A 585 2.15 0.63 41.59
C PRO A 585 1.71 1.72 42.60
N ALA A 586 2.68 2.26 43.39
CA ALA A 586 2.43 3.37 44.29
C ALA A 586 2.11 4.70 43.57
N GLN A 587 2.66 4.93 42.35
CA GLN A 587 2.37 6.13 41.58
C GLN A 587 0.98 6.07 40.93
N LEU A 588 0.51 4.87 40.58
CA LEU A 588 -0.87 4.66 40.14
C LEU A 588 -1.88 4.93 41.26
N ARG A 589 -1.51 4.71 42.53
CA ARG A 589 -2.33 5.11 43.71
C ARG A 589 -2.38 6.63 43.92
N GLN A 590 -1.33 7.37 43.56
CA GLN A 590 -1.29 8.84 43.71
C GLN A 590 -2.09 9.57 42.63
N GLY A 591 -2.22 9.00 41.42
CA GLY A 591 -3.01 9.57 40.33
C GLY A 591 -4.53 9.47 40.53
N VAL A 592 -4.99 8.57 41.36
CA VAL A 592 -6.42 8.43 41.75
C VAL A 592 -6.64 9.10 43.09
N HIS A 593 -6.38 10.39 43.19
CA HIS A 593 -6.88 11.20 44.30
C HIS A 593 -8.37 11.49 44.10
N ALA A 594 -9.16 10.47 44.23
CA ALA A 594 -10.48 10.67 44.71
C ALA A 594 -10.40 10.65 46.24
N VAL A 595 -10.40 11.85 46.83
CA VAL A 595 -10.96 12.17 48.12
C VAL A 595 -10.75 11.10 49.23
N HIS A 596 -9.85 11.42 50.13
CA HIS A 596 -9.82 10.98 51.53
C HIS A 596 -10.82 9.91 51.96
N ALA A 597 -10.37 8.69 52.09
CA ALA A 597 -10.73 7.82 53.18
C ALA A 597 -9.61 6.79 53.34
N ALA A 598 -8.83 6.96 54.40
CA ALA A 598 -7.64 6.15 54.68
C ALA A 598 -7.93 4.66 54.97
N ASP A 599 -9.19 4.21 54.90
CA ASP A 599 -9.59 2.89 55.37
C ASP A 599 -10.51 2.08 54.46
N THR A 600 -10.82 2.51 53.26
CA THR A 600 -11.62 1.70 52.31
C THR A 600 -10.74 1.09 51.24
N ILE A 601 -10.59 -0.23 51.28
CA ILE A 601 -10.03 -1.03 50.20
C ILE A 601 -11.00 -0.92 49.03
N GLY A 602 -10.63 -0.16 48.01
CA GLY A 602 -11.43 -0.03 46.79
C GLY A 602 -11.49 -1.33 45.97
N THR A 603 -12.24 -1.30 44.88
CA THR A 603 -12.30 -2.42 43.93
C THR A 603 -10.94 -2.63 43.27
N ALA A 604 -10.43 -3.85 43.34
CA ALA A 604 -9.17 -4.21 42.70
C ALA A 604 -9.28 -4.11 41.16
N ILE A 605 -8.34 -3.41 40.55
CA ILE A 605 -8.21 -3.31 39.09
C ILE A 605 -7.05 -4.18 38.68
N THR A 606 -7.34 -5.15 37.83
CA THR A 606 -6.34 -6.06 37.27
C THR A 606 -6.03 -5.73 35.81
N ASN A 607 -4.87 -6.16 35.34
CA ASN A 607 -4.50 -6.05 33.92
C ASN A 607 -5.49 -6.89 33.07
N PRO A 608 -6.18 -6.29 32.08
CA PRO A 608 -7.10 -7.03 31.21
C PRO A 608 -6.44 -8.18 30.42
N ALA A 609 -5.14 -8.07 30.15
CA ALA A 609 -4.36 -9.11 29.47
C ALA A 609 -3.85 -10.21 30.42
N SER A 610 -3.79 -9.92 31.74
CA SER A 610 -3.34 -10.85 32.79
C SER A 610 -4.05 -10.59 34.08
N HIS A 611 -5.20 -11.23 34.32
CA HIS A 611 -6.05 -10.99 35.50
C HIS A 611 -5.37 -11.32 36.82
N GLN A 612 -4.23 -11.99 36.83
CA GLN A 612 -3.43 -12.22 38.02
C GLN A 612 -2.57 -11.00 38.40
N GLU A 613 -2.41 -10.04 37.51
CA GLU A 613 -1.61 -8.83 37.71
C GLU A 613 -2.50 -7.71 38.26
N LEU A 614 -2.27 -7.33 39.49
CA LEU A 614 -2.96 -6.23 40.16
C LEU A 614 -2.32 -4.89 39.77
N LEU A 615 -3.09 -4.00 39.14
CA LEU A 615 -2.65 -2.66 38.76
C LEU A 615 -2.87 -1.63 39.86
N GLY A 616 -3.93 -1.78 40.67
CA GLY A 616 -4.30 -0.86 41.73
C GLY A 616 -5.68 -1.06 42.25
N TYR A 617 -6.19 -0.06 42.94
CA TYR A 617 -7.54 -0.05 43.49
C TYR A 617 -8.25 1.24 43.10
N VAL A 618 -9.55 1.15 42.81
CA VAL A 618 -10.43 2.28 42.51
C VAL A 618 -11.54 2.32 43.58
N SER A 619 -11.77 3.49 44.14
CA SER A 619 -12.92 3.74 44.99
C SER A 619 -13.95 4.54 44.21
N ASP A 620 -15.13 3.96 44.03
CA ASP A 620 -16.26 4.64 43.41
C ASP A 620 -16.83 5.71 44.37
N ALA A 621 -17.24 6.84 43.77
CA ALA A 621 -17.85 7.91 44.57
C ALA A 621 -19.23 7.51 45.07
N GLY A 622 -19.44 7.60 46.39
CA GLY A 622 -20.75 7.40 47.00
C GLY A 622 -21.69 8.59 46.79
N PRO A 623 -22.99 8.43 47.08
CA PRO A 623 -23.99 9.49 46.87
C PRO A 623 -23.65 10.83 47.55
N ALA A 624 -23.08 10.79 48.75
CA ALA A 624 -22.67 12.01 49.49
C ALA A 624 -21.52 12.76 48.76
N GLN A 625 -20.55 12.03 48.20
CA GLN A 625 -19.45 12.61 47.45
C GLN A 625 -19.92 13.20 46.12
N ILE A 626 -20.85 12.53 45.44
CA ILE A 626 -21.49 13.04 44.23
C ILE A 626 -22.24 14.34 44.53
N GLN A 627 -23.02 14.35 45.61
CA GLN A 627 -23.76 15.55 46.01
C GLN A 627 -22.83 16.71 46.39
N GLN A 628 -21.73 16.44 47.09
CA GLN A 628 -20.71 17.44 47.42
C GLN A 628 -20.03 18.00 46.15
N ALA A 629 -19.67 17.14 45.21
CA ALA A 629 -19.09 17.55 43.93
C ALA A 629 -20.04 18.43 43.11
N MET A 630 -21.32 18.06 43.05
CA MET A 630 -22.38 18.85 42.40
C MET A 630 -22.57 20.22 43.06
N GLN A 631 -22.53 20.30 44.38
CA GLN A 631 -22.63 21.56 45.11
C GLN A 631 -21.41 22.45 44.86
N ALA A 632 -20.18 21.88 44.88
CA ALA A 632 -18.98 22.62 44.60
C ALA A 632 -18.98 23.18 43.16
N ALA A 633 -19.40 22.37 42.18
CA ALA A 633 -19.56 22.80 40.79
C ALA A 633 -20.57 23.93 40.64
N ALA A 634 -21.75 23.82 41.31
CA ALA A 634 -22.77 24.87 41.28
C ALA A 634 -22.29 26.18 41.94
N GLN A 635 -21.52 26.10 43.02
CA GLN A 635 -20.93 27.28 43.68
C GLN A 635 -19.85 27.97 42.81
N ALA A 636 -19.04 27.20 42.09
CA ALA A 636 -17.99 27.74 41.22
C ALA A 636 -18.55 28.32 39.90
N GLN A 637 -19.71 27.86 39.45
CA GLN A 637 -20.29 28.17 38.14
C GLN A 637 -20.46 29.68 37.86
N PRO A 638 -20.98 30.53 38.82
CA PRO A 638 -21.15 31.95 38.54
C PRO A 638 -19.83 32.69 38.23
N ALA A 639 -18.78 32.40 39.02
CA ALA A 639 -17.45 32.98 38.81
C ALA A 639 -16.84 32.53 37.46
N TRP A 640 -17.00 31.24 37.16
CA TRP A 640 -16.54 30.69 35.88
C TRP A 640 -17.30 31.28 34.69
N GLN A 641 -18.61 31.46 34.80
CA GLN A 641 -19.44 32.07 33.76
C GLN A 641 -19.09 33.55 33.54
N ALA A 642 -18.72 34.28 34.57
CA ALA A 642 -18.30 35.67 34.49
C ALA A 642 -16.90 35.86 33.94
N SER A 643 -16.09 34.81 33.87
CA SER A 643 -14.73 34.85 33.30
C SER A 643 -14.78 35.07 31.79
N PRO A 644 -13.85 35.87 31.20
CA PRO A 644 -13.73 36.04 29.76
C PRO A 644 -13.64 34.67 29.03
N ALA A 645 -14.28 34.59 27.86
CA ALA A 645 -14.29 33.36 27.06
C ALA A 645 -12.87 32.92 26.67
N GLU A 646 -12.00 33.87 26.38
CA GLU A 646 -10.59 33.67 26.03
C GLU A 646 -9.80 33.03 27.17
N LEU A 647 -10.05 33.45 28.42
CA LEU A 647 -9.42 32.84 29.60
C LEU A 647 -9.86 31.39 29.77
N ARG A 648 -11.14 31.13 29.64
CA ARG A 648 -11.67 29.75 29.73
C ARG A 648 -11.10 28.85 28.63
N ALA A 649 -11.00 29.37 27.41
CA ALA A 649 -10.40 28.65 26.28
C ALA A 649 -8.92 28.36 26.53
N SER A 650 -8.13 29.35 27.00
CA SER A 650 -6.71 29.18 27.28
C SER A 650 -6.45 28.15 28.37
N LEU A 651 -7.27 28.10 29.43
CA LEU A 651 -7.15 27.12 30.49
C LEU A 651 -7.39 25.68 29.98
N LEU A 652 -8.40 25.49 29.09
CA LEU A 652 -8.66 24.19 28.47
C LEU A 652 -7.55 23.79 27.49
N GLN A 653 -7.00 24.72 26.74
CA GLN A 653 -5.84 24.49 25.86
C GLN A 653 -4.61 24.07 26.66
N THR A 654 -4.30 24.78 27.75
CA THR A 654 -3.21 24.41 28.67
C THR A 654 -3.42 23.02 29.27
N ALA A 655 -4.66 22.70 29.67
CA ALA A 655 -4.96 21.36 30.17
C ALA A 655 -4.71 20.29 29.11
N ALA A 656 -5.13 20.52 27.87
CA ALA A 656 -4.89 19.61 26.75
C ALA A 656 -3.37 19.42 26.48
N GLU A 657 -2.60 20.51 26.52
CA GLU A 657 -1.13 20.45 26.37
C GLU A 657 -0.46 19.65 27.51
N LEU A 658 -0.94 19.81 28.73
CA LEU A 658 -0.44 19.04 29.89
C LEU A 658 -0.75 17.54 29.74
N PHE A 659 -1.92 17.19 29.25
CA PHE A 659 -2.24 15.77 28.94
C PHE A 659 -1.30 15.22 27.86
N GLU A 660 -1.05 15.96 26.78
CA GLU A 660 -0.14 15.50 25.71
C GLU A 660 1.31 15.33 26.19
N THR A 661 1.77 16.11 27.16
CA THR A 661 3.15 15.98 27.71
C THR A 661 3.32 14.78 28.63
N GLN A 662 2.22 14.12 29.03
CA GLN A 662 2.21 13.01 29.97
C GLN A 662 1.72 11.67 29.35
N ILE A 663 1.66 11.60 28.04
CA ILE A 663 1.32 10.37 27.31
C ILE A 663 2.39 9.31 27.53
#